data_a3fdd6871aab27bde80cc241740e611c
#
_entry.id   a3fdd6871aab27bde80cc241740e611c
#
_cell.length_a   1.000
_cell.length_b   1.000
_cell.length_c   1.000
_cell.angle_alpha   90.00
_cell.angle_beta   90.00
_cell.angle_gamma   90.00
#
_symmetry.space_group_name_H-M   'P 1'
#
loop_
_entity.id
_entity.type
_entity.pdbx_description
1 polymer ?
#
loop_
_entity_poly.entity_id
_entity_poly.type
_entity_poly.pdbx_seq_one_letter_code
_entity_poly.pdbx_strand_id
1 'polypeptide(L)'
;MTTDYRVRIHIRDNLEKHYTENQDQPFAAHIAFQIAFCYQVGFGVKSDANKCRMWLEKSNKCLDDLKIEQEAVQPVTLKSARLRSFRRIIWADFIHEYRARGLPKLEEARKEYEREICDMTQEFGELHFTVLTLCSIFADLLDELKEFKESEVLRVRIRNGMEKTCGIDHPSTLTSMAGLASTYCNQGRWTEAEKLKVQVMETFKEVLGEEHPDTLTSMARLAFTYSNLGHWEEAKKLKVTVVETFKKVLGEEHPSTLASMNSLATTFWNQGQWKDAEELQAQALETTRKIYGKKHPATFANMNNLATIYCSQGRWKDAEKLLVEIIKTTKKVLGQDHPDSLKSIGNLASAYGNQGRWKEAEELEVQVWEMRQRVLGKEHPHTLATMHCLASTFCNQGRWNEALELNVQVVKMRKKVHGEKHPDTLTSMANLAWTYYNQGRWKEAERLFVHVVKSFKGVLGKDHPDTLACRSSLALILLNQGRWNEAEELNVSHMETFKRVHGLEHPDTLTSMNHLASIFWNQGRLEEAEKLFVQVMEAFKRILGQEHPTTLTCMNCLATTYNSQGRWKKAEELKVQVMETRKRVLGLEHPLTFTSMNNLGSTFLKQGRWNEAEELFEPVMKWRKKVLGLEHPETLTSIQNLAVTYGYQGRLKEAEELEVQVMETRKRVLGEEHPATLFIMHNLGFTYKELRRIDEAISLMAEVVALRSVKIGKDHPDTKDSMDALTAWRDEAKVVPT
;
A
#
# COMPACT_ATOMS: atom_id res chain seq x y z
N MET A 1 -5.44 -19.01 -31.35
CA MET A 1 -6.80 -19.33 -31.86
C MET A 1 -7.80 -19.62 -30.73
N THR A 2 -7.65 -18.99 -29.58
CA THR A 2 -8.52 -19.14 -28.39
C THR A 2 -9.30 -17.87 -28.05
N THR A 3 -9.36 -16.88 -28.95
CA THR A 3 -10.37 -15.83 -28.80
C THR A 3 -11.74 -16.46 -28.90
N ASP A 4 -12.61 -16.12 -27.96
CA ASP A 4 -14.00 -16.57 -27.92
C ASP A 4 -14.64 -16.43 -29.31
N TYR A 5 -15.40 -17.43 -29.73
CA TYR A 5 -16.09 -17.46 -31.03
C TYR A 5 -16.88 -16.18 -31.28
N ARG A 6 -17.48 -15.58 -30.29
CA ARG A 6 -18.19 -14.29 -30.34
C ARG A 6 -17.29 -13.11 -30.71
N VAL A 7 -16.06 -13.08 -30.21
CA VAL A 7 -15.06 -12.03 -30.53
C VAL A 7 -14.64 -12.15 -31.99
N ARG A 8 -14.47 -13.38 -32.51
CA ARG A 8 -14.15 -13.61 -33.93
C ARG A 8 -15.24 -13.19 -34.85
N ILE A 9 -16.52 -13.45 -34.49
CA ILE A 9 -17.68 -12.94 -35.22
C ILE A 9 -17.67 -11.43 -35.24
N HIS A 10 -17.47 -10.80 -34.11
CA HIS A 10 -17.46 -9.35 -33.95
C HIS A 10 -16.36 -8.68 -34.81
N ILE A 11 -15.16 -9.25 -34.82
CA ILE A 11 -14.04 -8.75 -35.66
C ILE A 11 -14.42 -8.82 -37.13
N ARG A 12 -14.96 -9.94 -37.58
CA ARG A 12 -15.41 -10.11 -38.97
C ARG A 12 -16.52 -9.11 -39.32
N ASP A 13 -17.55 -8.99 -38.48
CA ASP A 13 -18.71 -8.11 -38.76
C ASP A 13 -18.26 -6.64 -38.81
N ASN A 14 -17.29 -6.24 -37.97
CA ASN A 14 -16.70 -4.92 -38.05
C ASN A 14 -15.88 -4.71 -39.33
N LEU A 15 -15.13 -5.70 -39.78
CA LEU A 15 -14.42 -5.62 -41.06
C LEU A 15 -15.40 -5.47 -42.21
N GLU A 16 -16.51 -6.26 -42.25
CA GLU A 16 -17.55 -6.16 -43.28
C GLU A 16 -18.24 -4.79 -43.24
N LYS A 17 -18.56 -4.28 -42.06
CA LYS A 17 -19.14 -2.94 -41.88
C LYS A 17 -18.17 -1.86 -42.35
N HIS A 18 -16.92 -1.95 -41.96
CA HIS A 18 -15.90 -0.97 -42.33
C HIS A 18 -15.60 -0.96 -43.84
N TYR A 19 -15.64 -2.13 -44.46
CA TYR A 19 -15.58 -2.22 -45.91
C TYR A 19 -16.79 -1.53 -46.57
N THR A 20 -17.99 -1.77 -46.06
CA THR A 20 -19.23 -1.22 -46.63
C THR A 20 -19.26 0.32 -46.52
N GLU A 21 -18.75 0.86 -45.46
CA GLU A 21 -18.69 2.31 -45.21
C GLU A 21 -17.58 3.02 -46.01
N ASN A 22 -16.55 2.30 -46.49
CA ASN A 22 -15.32 2.88 -47.04
C ASN A 22 -14.91 2.25 -48.40
N GLN A 23 -15.87 1.85 -49.24
CA GLN A 23 -15.58 1.12 -50.49
C GLN A 23 -14.67 1.88 -51.46
N ASP A 24 -14.71 3.21 -51.44
CA ASP A 24 -13.96 4.07 -52.37
C ASP A 24 -12.57 4.47 -51.84
N GLN A 25 -12.19 3.97 -50.66
CA GLN A 25 -10.91 4.29 -50.02
C GLN A 25 -9.77 3.35 -50.48
N PRO A 26 -8.52 3.81 -50.58
CA PRO A 26 -7.39 3.00 -51.03
C PRO A 26 -7.15 1.70 -50.22
N PHE A 27 -7.60 1.64 -48.98
CA PHE A 27 -7.45 0.47 -48.10
C PHE A 27 -8.61 -0.54 -48.19
N ALA A 28 -9.70 -0.24 -48.94
CA ALA A 28 -10.86 -1.13 -49.08
C ALA A 28 -10.47 -2.50 -49.62
N ALA A 29 -9.57 -2.55 -50.61
CA ALA A 29 -9.07 -3.79 -51.16
C ALA A 29 -8.35 -4.67 -50.10
N HIS A 30 -7.62 -4.06 -49.19
CA HIS A 30 -6.95 -4.77 -48.09
C HIS A 30 -7.98 -5.35 -47.09
N ILE A 31 -9.01 -4.58 -46.73
CA ILE A 31 -10.10 -5.07 -45.86
C ILE A 31 -10.84 -6.23 -46.53
N ALA A 32 -11.17 -6.12 -47.81
CA ALA A 32 -11.82 -7.21 -48.57
C ALA A 32 -10.97 -8.50 -48.52
N PHE A 33 -9.67 -8.38 -48.67
CA PHE A 33 -8.74 -9.52 -48.57
C PHE A 33 -8.73 -10.16 -47.18
N GLN A 34 -8.74 -9.38 -46.12
CA GLN A 34 -8.81 -9.89 -44.73
C GLN A 34 -10.15 -10.61 -44.46
N ILE A 35 -11.26 -10.11 -45.02
CA ILE A 35 -12.58 -10.79 -44.95
C ILE A 35 -12.56 -12.11 -45.73
N ALA A 36 -11.94 -12.13 -46.92
CA ALA A 36 -11.77 -13.36 -47.71
C ALA A 36 -10.99 -14.42 -46.90
N PHE A 37 -9.93 -14.00 -46.22
CA PHE A 37 -9.15 -14.86 -45.34
C PHE A 37 -10.00 -15.44 -44.20
N CYS A 38 -10.85 -14.62 -43.55
CA CYS A 38 -11.77 -15.10 -42.48
C CYS A 38 -12.70 -16.22 -43.01
N TYR A 39 -13.22 -16.11 -44.20
CA TYR A 39 -14.07 -17.15 -44.81
C TYR A 39 -13.28 -18.38 -45.24
N GLN A 40 -12.02 -18.23 -45.65
CA GLN A 40 -11.17 -19.35 -46.04
C GLN A 40 -10.78 -20.23 -44.84
N VAL A 41 -10.38 -19.61 -43.74
CA VAL A 41 -9.90 -20.32 -42.54
C VAL A 41 -10.98 -20.63 -41.51
N GLY A 42 -12.21 -20.20 -41.72
CA GLY A 42 -13.32 -20.39 -40.79
C GLY A 42 -13.21 -19.51 -39.52
N PHE A 43 -12.61 -18.35 -39.63
CA PHE A 43 -12.45 -17.42 -38.48
C PHE A 43 -13.77 -16.68 -38.20
N GLY A 44 -14.44 -17.06 -37.14
CA GLY A 44 -15.75 -16.49 -36.75
C GLY A 44 -16.94 -16.92 -37.61
N VAL A 45 -16.74 -17.82 -38.59
CA VAL A 45 -17.77 -18.41 -39.46
C VAL A 45 -17.35 -19.81 -39.85
N LYS A 46 -18.28 -20.63 -40.40
CA LYS A 46 -17.90 -21.82 -41.17
C LYS A 46 -17.14 -21.38 -42.43
N SER A 47 -16.08 -22.10 -42.78
CA SER A 47 -15.39 -21.85 -44.06
C SER A 47 -16.37 -21.91 -45.23
N ASP A 48 -16.36 -20.90 -46.08
CA ASP A 48 -17.27 -20.76 -47.20
C ASP A 48 -16.47 -20.33 -48.44
N ALA A 49 -16.22 -21.29 -49.33
CA ALA A 49 -15.43 -21.05 -50.53
C ALA A 49 -16.07 -20.04 -51.49
N ASN A 50 -17.39 -19.96 -51.53
CA ASN A 50 -18.09 -19.00 -52.42
C ASN A 50 -17.97 -17.58 -51.90
N LYS A 51 -18.18 -17.37 -50.62
CA LYS A 51 -17.97 -16.07 -49.99
C LYS A 51 -16.50 -15.64 -50.00
N CYS A 52 -15.58 -16.58 -49.80
CA CYS A 52 -14.15 -16.32 -49.94
C CYS A 52 -13.84 -15.77 -51.37
N ARG A 53 -14.30 -16.42 -52.42
CA ARG A 53 -14.08 -15.96 -53.82
C ARG A 53 -14.66 -14.59 -54.05
N MET A 54 -15.90 -14.35 -53.64
CA MET A 54 -16.57 -13.05 -53.76
C MET A 54 -15.75 -11.91 -53.10
N TRP A 55 -15.15 -12.14 -51.94
CA TRP A 55 -14.34 -11.16 -51.27
C TRP A 55 -12.95 -11.00 -51.89
N LEU A 56 -12.39 -12.09 -52.48
CA LEU A 56 -11.12 -12.02 -53.24
C LEU A 56 -11.31 -11.15 -54.51
N GLU A 57 -12.41 -11.30 -55.22
CA GLU A 57 -12.74 -10.44 -56.38
C GLU A 57 -12.78 -8.96 -55.98
N LYS A 58 -13.37 -8.63 -54.83
CA LYS A 58 -13.42 -7.26 -54.31
C LYS A 58 -12.03 -6.73 -53.86
N SER A 59 -11.09 -7.60 -53.57
CA SER A 59 -9.73 -7.23 -53.15
C SER A 59 -8.74 -7.09 -54.30
N ASN A 60 -9.15 -7.40 -55.56
CA ASN A 60 -8.25 -7.55 -56.71
C ASN A 60 -7.10 -8.54 -56.49
N LYS A 61 -7.30 -9.54 -55.65
CA LYS A 61 -6.35 -10.59 -55.28
C LYS A 61 -6.85 -11.96 -55.74
N CYS A 62 -5.92 -12.91 -55.93
CA CYS A 62 -6.29 -14.26 -56.40
C CYS A 62 -6.20 -15.29 -55.25
N LEU A 63 -6.66 -16.53 -55.53
CA LEU A 63 -6.60 -17.65 -54.61
C LEU A 63 -5.15 -18.03 -54.23
N ASP A 64 -4.18 -17.76 -55.13
CA ASP A 64 -2.77 -18.06 -54.87
C ASP A 64 -2.16 -17.02 -53.88
N ASP A 65 -2.58 -15.76 -53.94
CA ASP A 65 -2.22 -14.76 -52.92
C ASP A 65 -2.70 -15.19 -51.53
N LEU A 66 -3.92 -15.77 -51.47
CA LEU A 66 -4.51 -16.25 -50.26
C LEU A 66 -3.82 -17.53 -49.74
N LYS A 67 -3.37 -18.40 -50.65
CA LYS A 67 -2.58 -19.58 -50.32
C LYS A 67 -1.21 -19.21 -49.78
N ILE A 68 -0.54 -18.21 -50.37
CA ILE A 68 0.74 -17.69 -49.86
C ILE A 68 0.56 -17.16 -48.43
N GLU A 69 -0.48 -16.40 -48.17
CA GLU A 69 -0.76 -15.88 -46.84
C GLU A 69 -1.28 -16.97 -45.89
N GLN A 70 -2.01 -17.96 -46.39
CA GLN A 70 -2.44 -19.14 -45.66
C GLN A 70 -1.25 -20.09 -45.35
N GLU A 71 -0.29 -20.21 -46.26
CA GLU A 71 0.95 -20.93 -46.07
C GLU A 71 1.89 -20.18 -45.09
N ALA A 72 1.85 -18.87 -45.07
CA ALA A 72 2.49 -18.04 -44.08
C ALA A 72 1.87 -18.18 -42.68
N VAL A 73 0.58 -18.54 -42.59
CA VAL A 73 -0.19 -18.70 -41.35
C VAL A 73 -0.49 -20.16 -41.00
N GLN A 74 -0.49 -21.11 -41.96
CA GLN A 74 -0.67 -22.53 -41.67
C GLN A 74 0.61 -23.17 -41.12
N PRO A 75 0.44 -24.09 -40.15
CA PRO A 75 1.55 -24.97 -39.77
C PRO A 75 1.86 -25.88 -40.98
N VAL A 76 2.93 -25.56 -41.69
CA VAL A 76 3.53 -26.47 -42.64
C VAL A 76 3.77 -27.81 -41.94
N THR A 77 3.40 -28.88 -42.60
CA THR A 77 3.55 -30.25 -42.13
C THR A 77 4.92 -30.51 -41.51
N LEU A 78 4.88 -30.91 -40.33
CA LEU A 78 5.79 -31.43 -39.28
C LEU A 78 7.18 -32.03 -39.70
N LYS A 79 7.90 -31.49 -40.66
CA LYS A 79 9.28 -31.91 -40.95
C LYS A 79 10.35 -30.89 -40.62
N SER A 80 10.01 -29.66 -40.26
CA SER A 80 11.02 -28.75 -39.75
C SER A 80 10.67 -28.35 -38.29
N ALA A 81 11.68 -28.43 -37.41
CA ALA A 81 11.61 -27.96 -36.01
C ALA A 81 11.18 -26.45 -35.92
N ARG A 82 11.26 -25.74 -37.03
CA ARG A 82 11.04 -24.29 -37.24
C ARG A 82 9.60 -23.82 -37.06
N LEU A 83 8.63 -24.70 -37.27
CA LEU A 83 7.20 -24.33 -37.18
C LEU A 83 6.55 -24.65 -35.83
N ARG A 84 7.27 -25.31 -34.92
CA ARG A 84 6.86 -25.38 -33.53
C ARG A 84 6.89 -23.98 -32.90
N SER A 85 7.76 -23.09 -33.37
CA SER A 85 7.91 -21.72 -32.93
C SER A 85 6.71 -20.85 -33.27
N PHE A 86 6.16 -20.95 -34.47
CA PHE A 86 5.00 -20.19 -34.90
C PHE A 86 3.71 -20.54 -34.11
N ARG A 87 3.55 -21.80 -33.72
CA ARG A 87 2.50 -22.23 -32.80
C ARG A 87 2.64 -21.59 -31.41
N ARG A 88 3.86 -21.25 -30.96
CA ARG A 88 4.12 -20.65 -29.67
C ARG A 88 3.96 -19.13 -29.68
N ILE A 89 4.20 -18.44 -30.80
CA ILE A 89 3.91 -16.99 -30.97
C ILE A 89 2.41 -16.70 -30.80
N ILE A 90 1.54 -17.63 -31.19
CA ILE A 90 0.06 -17.53 -31.01
C ILE A 90 -0.34 -17.86 -29.54
N TRP A 91 0.58 -18.34 -28.71
CA TRP A 91 0.30 -18.82 -27.36
C TRP A 91 0.69 -17.82 -26.27
N ALA A 92 0.03 -16.65 -26.24
CA ALA A 92 -0.04 -15.83 -25.02
C ALA A 92 -0.61 -16.64 -23.82
N ASP A 93 -1.41 -17.69 -24.10
CA ASP A 93 -1.90 -18.64 -23.11
C ASP A 93 -0.77 -19.49 -22.46
N PHE A 94 0.37 -19.63 -23.12
CA PHE A 94 1.49 -20.43 -22.61
C PHE A 94 2.17 -19.76 -21.42
N ILE A 95 2.29 -18.44 -21.42
CA ILE A 95 2.80 -17.69 -20.25
C ILE A 95 1.84 -17.86 -19.06
N HIS A 96 0.53 -17.88 -19.29
CA HIS A 96 -0.45 -18.16 -18.25
C HIS A 96 -0.32 -19.58 -17.68
N GLU A 97 -0.02 -20.57 -18.52
CA GLU A 97 0.20 -21.95 -18.08
C GLU A 97 1.52 -22.12 -17.32
N TYR A 98 2.59 -21.41 -17.73
CA TYR A 98 3.86 -21.38 -17.02
C TYR A 98 3.79 -20.59 -15.71
N ARG A 99 3.01 -19.49 -15.66
CA ARG A 99 2.70 -18.77 -14.41
C ARG A 99 2.07 -19.69 -13.35
N ALA A 100 1.21 -20.60 -13.78
CA ALA A 100 0.56 -21.57 -12.88
C ALA A 100 1.50 -22.69 -12.39
N ARG A 101 2.65 -22.92 -13.07
CA ARG A 101 3.56 -24.04 -12.81
C ARG A 101 4.86 -23.68 -12.05
N GLY A 102 5.11 -22.38 -11.79
CA GLY A 102 6.20 -21.90 -10.92
C GLY A 102 7.55 -21.58 -11.60
N LEU A 103 8.43 -20.91 -10.86
CA LEU A 103 9.72 -20.36 -11.29
C LEU A 103 10.65 -21.30 -12.11
N PRO A 104 10.84 -22.59 -11.76
CA PRO A 104 11.74 -23.44 -12.54
C PRO A 104 11.35 -23.60 -14.01
N LYS A 105 10.05 -23.55 -14.30
CA LYS A 105 9.55 -23.66 -15.68
C LYS A 105 9.64 -22.34 -16.46
N LEU A 106 9.62 -21.19 -15.77
CA LEU A 106 9.87 -19.89 -16.38
C LEU A 106 11.33 -19.77 -16.87
N GLU A 107 12.30 -20.33 -16.13
CA GLU A 107 13.70 -20.39 -16.56
C GLU A 107 13.91 -21.33 -17.76
N GLU A 108 13.18 -22.45 -17.84
CA GLU A 108 13.18 -23.31 -19.01
C GLU A 108 12.62 -22.57 -20.24
N ALA A 109 11.49 -21.84 -20.06
CA ALA A 109 10.89 -21.02 -21.10
C ALA A 109 11.86 -19.94 -21.59
N ARG A 110 12.61 -19.28 -20.70
CA ARG A 110 13.64 -18.31 -21.05
C ARG A 110 14.64 -18.88 -22.06
N LYS A 111 15.24 -20.02 -21.75
CA LYS A 111 16.25 -20.67 -22.63
C LYS A 111 15.65 -21.05 -23.98
N GLU A 112 14.40 -21.45 -24.01
CA GLU A 112 13.71 -21.76 -25.28
C GLU A 112 13.52 -20.50 -26.14
N TYR A 113 13.03 -19.37 -25.54
CA TYR A 113 12.87 -18.10 -26.25
C TYR A 113 14.20 -17.55 -26.76
N GLU A 114 15.28 -17.62 -25.98
CA GLU A 114 16.62 -17.20 -26.41
C GLU A 114 17.09 -17.96 -27.66
N ARG A 115 16.89 -19.28 -27.72
CA ARG A 115 17.23 -20.10 -28.89
C ARG A 115 16.36 -19.73 -30.09
N GLU A 116 15.06 -19.64 -29.91
CA GLU A 116 14.12 -19.31 -30.99
C GLU A 116 14.39 -17.92 -31.59
N ILE A 117 14.67 -16.91 -30.74
CA ILE A 117 15.04 -15.57 -31.22
C ILE A 117 16.34 -15.63 -32.02
N CYS A 118 17.33 -16.41 -31.59
CA CYS A 118 18.57 -16.57 -32.30
C CYS A 118 18.33 -17.18 -33.69
N ASP A 119 17.60 -18.31 -33.76
CA ASP A 119 17.32 -19.03 -35.00
C ASP A 119 16.51 -18.15 -35.98
N MET A 120 15.46 -17.48 -35.50
CA MET A 120 14.64 -16.60 -36.29
C MET A 120 15.40 -15.35 -36.77
N THR A 121 16.31 -14.83 -35.94
CA THR A 121 17.14 -13.67 -36.30
C THR A 121 18.12 -14.04 -37.42
N GLN A 122 18.70 -15.26 -37.40
CA GLN A 122 19.57 -15.74 -38.48
C GLN A 122 18.81 -15.95 -39.80
N GLU A 123 17.55 -16.39 -39.72
CA GLU A 123 16.75 -16.70 -40.92
C GLU A 123 16.11 -15.44 -41.55
N PHE A 124 15.53 -14.54 -40.73
CA PHE A 124 14.72 -13.43 -41.21
C PHE A 124 15.40 -12.04 -41.00
N GLY A 125 16.46 -11.99 -40.24
CA GLY A 125 17.13 -10.74 -39.86
C GLY A 125 16.51 -10.06 -38.62
N GLU A 126 17.31 -9.22 -37.98
CA GLU A 126 16.99 -8.58 -36.69
C GLU A 126 15.76 -7.65 -36.71
N LEU A 127 15.46 -7.03 -37.85
CA LEU A 127 14.38 -6.07 -38.00
C LEU A 127 13.10 -6.67 -38.54
N HIS A 128 13.06 -7.99 -38.74
CA HIS A 128 11.86 -8.62 -39.23
C HIS A 128 10.72 -8.54 -38.20
N PHE A 129 9.51 -8.19 -38.62
CA PHE A 129 8.36 -7.97 -37.75
C PHE A 129 8.09 -9.15 -36.80
N THR A 130 8.20 -10.38 -37.30
CA THR A 130 8.00 -11.60 -36.49
C THR A 130 9.05 -11.75 -35.39
N VAL A 131 10.32 -11.43 -35.69
CA VAL A 131 11.42 -11.46 -34.70
C VAL A 131 11.16 -10.42 -33.61
N LEU A 132 10.78 -9.20 -33.99
CA LEU A 132 10.47 -8.14 -33.06
C LEU A 132 9.24 -8.48 -32.18
N THR A 133 8.24 -9.17 -32.75
CA THR A 133 7.07 -9.64 -31.98
C THR A 133 7.47 -10.74 -30.99
N LEU A 134 8.30 -11.70 -31.38
CA LEU A 134 8.82 -12.73 -30.48
C LEU A 134 9.67 -12.12 -29.35
N CYS A 135 10.52 -11.16 -29.70
CA CYS A 135 11.26 -10.38 -28.70
C CYS A 135 10.35 -9.66 -27.71
N SER A 136 9.17 -9.15 -28.15
CA SER A 136 8.22 -8.50 -27.24
C SER A 136 7.63 -9.48 -26.22
N ILE A 137 7.28 -10.69 -26.65
CA ILE A 137 6.78 -11.75 -25.77
C ILE A 137 7.89 -12.19 -24.79
N PHE A 138 9.12 -12.29 -25.27
CA PHE A 138 10.28 -12.61 -24.41
C PHE A 138 10.55 -11.51 -23.39
N ALA A 139 10.40 -10.23 -23.76
CA ALA A 139 10.51 -9.13 -22.83
C ALA A 139 9.44 -9.17 -21.72
N ASP A 140 8.20 -9.61 -22.04
CA ASP A 140 7.17 -9.84 -21.05
C ASP A 140 7.56 -10.95 -20.06
N LEU A 141 8.18 -12.04 -20.56
CA LEU A 141 8.72 -13.11 -19.72
C LEU A 141 9.85 -12.61 -18.80
N LEU A 142 10.76 -11.78 -19.31
CA LEU A 142 11.84 -11.19 -18.51
C LEU A 142 11.28 -10.28 -17.41
N ASP A 143 10.21 -9.53 -17.70
CA ASP A 143 9.51 -8.73 -16.69
C ASP A 143 8.89 -9.61 -15.58
N GLU A 144 8.36 -10.79 -15.92
CA GLU A 144 7.86 -11.77 -14.94
C GLU A 144 9.01 -12.37 -14.09
N LEU A 145 10.16 -12.64 -14.71
CA LEU A 145 11.37 -13.10 -14.02
C LEU A 145 12.06 -11.99 -13.21
N LYS A 146 11.55 -10.76 -13.28
CA LYS A 146 12.12 -9.56 -12.62
C LYS A 146 13.49 -9.14 -13.18
N GLU A 147 13.82 -9.56 -14.38
CA GLU A 147 15.04 -9.17 -15.07
C GLU A 147 14.83 -7.88 -15.89
N PHE A 148 14.41 -6.84 -15.21
CA PHE A 148 13.96 -5.59 -15.81
C PHE A 148 15.02 -4.88 -16.66
N LYS A 149 16.31 -5.05 -16.35
CA LYS A 149 17.39 -4.45 -17.16
C LYS A 149 17.51 -5.10 -18.53
N GLU A 150 17.41 -6.43 -18.58
CA GLU A 150 17.46 -7.17 -19.84
C GLU A 150 16.20 -6.90 -20.67
N SER A 151 15.03 -6.88 -20.00
CA SER A 151 13.77 -6.48 -20.63
C SER A 151 13.86 -5.07 -21.24
N GLU A 152 14.42 -4.09 -20.53
CA GLU A 152 14.62 -2.73 -21.03
C GLU A 152 15.45 -2.71 -22.32
N VAL A 153 16.63 -3.36 -22.31
CA VAL A 153 17.51 -3.41 -23.50
C VAL A 153 16.76 -4.01 -24.70
N LEU A 154 16.03 -5.08 -24.46
CA LEU A 154 15.27 -5.74 -25.50
C LEU A 154 14.13 -4.88 -26.03
N ARG A 155 13.39 -4.21 -25.15
CA ARG A 155 12.28 -3.31 -25.53
C ARG A 155 12.75 -2.05 -26.26
N VAL A 156 13.91 -1.50 -25.91
CA VAL A 156 14.54 -0.40 -26.69
C VAL A 156 14.87 -0.89 -28.10
N ARG A 157 15.42 -2.09 -28.24
CA ARG A 157 15.68 -2.71 -29.57
C ARG A 157 14.39 -2.89 -30.36
N ILE A 158 13.34 -3.41 -29.75
CA ILE A 158 12.01 -3.61 -30.37
C ILE A 158 11.44 -2.28 -30.85
N ARG A 159 11.41 -1.26 -29.97
CA ARG A 159 10.92 0.07 -30.32
C ARG A 159 11.66 0.61 -31.53
N ASN A 160 12.98 0.63 -31.51
CA ASN A 160 13.79 1.17 -32.62
C ASN A 160 13.59 0.34 -33.91
N GLY A 161 13.43 -0.97 -33.80
CA GLY A 161 13.11 -1.85 -34.94
C GLY A 161 11.74 -1.55 -35.52
N MET A 162 10.69 -1.48 -34.69
CA MET A 162 9.33 -1.15 -35.12
C MET A 162 9.23 0.24 -35.73
N GLU A 163 9.92 1.23 -35.15
CA GLU A 163 9.99 2.59 -35.70
C GLU A 163 10.59 2.62 -37.10
N LYS A 164 11.66 1.86 -37.35
CA LYS A 164 12.33 1.76 -38.66
C LYS A 164 11.49 1.00 -39.69
N THR A 165 10.75 -0.02 -39.28
CA THR A 165 10.00 -0.90 -40.19
C THR A 165 8.59 -0.39 -40.49
N CYS A 166 7.93 0.18 -39.51
CA CYS A 166 6.50 0.56 -39.60
C CYS A 166 6.27 2.07 -39.51
N GLY A 167 7.25 2.83 -39.02
CA GLY A 167 7.08 4.25 -38.73
C GLY A 167 6.69 4.52 -37.27
N ILE A 168 6.83 5.79 -36.84
CA ILE A 168 6.62 6.20 -35.46
C ILE A 168 5.15 6.14 -35.02
N ASP A 169 4.24 6.43 -35.93
CA ASP A 169 2.79 6.53 -35.68
C ASP A 169 2.06 5.18 -35.83
N HIS A 170 2.76 4.14 -36.21
CA HIS A 170 2.17 2.83 -36.42
C HIS A 170 1.75 2.18 -35.08
N PRO A 171 0.53 1.56 -35.00
CA PRO A 171 0.04 0.94 -33.75
C PRO A 171 1.02 -0.05 -33.09
N SER A 172 1.78 -0.81 -33.89
CA SER A 172 2.79 -1.75 -33.37
C SER A 172 3.96 -1.03 -32.71
N THR A 173 4.39 0.13 -33.26
CA THR A 173 5.44 0.97 -32.67
C THR A 173 4.94 1.55 -31.35
N LEU A 174 3.73 2.09 -31.33
CA LEU A 174 3.09 2.64 -30.13
C LEU A 174 2.91 1.57 -29.05
N THR A 175 2.53 0.34 -29.41
CA THR A 175 2.44 -0.79 -28.50
C THR A 175 3.80 -1.15 -27.92
N SER A 176 4.87 -1.12 -28.72
CA SER A 176 6.24 -1.37 -28.24
C SER A 176 6.72 -0.28 -27.27
N MET A 177 6.39 0.98 -27.53
CA MET A 177 6.66 2.10 -26.62
C MET A 177 5.88 1.96 -25.30
N ALA A 178 4.62 1.56 -25.36
CA ALA A 178 3.82 1.27 -24.15
C ALA A 178 4.40 0.11 -23.35
N GLY A 179 4.95 -0.92 -24.02
CA GLY A 179 5.70 -2.00 -23.38
C GLY A 179 6.95 -1.51 -22.65
N LEU A 180 7.79 -0.69 -23.30
CA LEU A 180 8.97 -0.07 -22.70
C LEU A 180 8.61 0.79 -21.48
N ALA A 181 7.54 1.58 -21.59
CA ALA A 181 7.02 2.36 -20.47
C ALA A 181 6.56 1.48 -19.31
N SER A 182 6.01 0.29 -19.58
CA SER A 182 5.65 -0.68 -18.51
C SER A 182 6.88 -1.23 -17.80
N THR A 183 7.96 -1.53 -18.51
CA THR A 183 9.25 -1.93 -17.90
C THR A 183 9.82 -0.81 -17.04
N TYR A 184 9.75 0.46 -17.47
CA TYR A 184 10.13 1.60 -16.63
C TYR A 184 9.27 1.69 -15.36
N CYS A 185 7.97 1.44 -15.44
CA CYS A 185 7.12 1.36 -14.25
C CYS A 185 7.58 0.25 -13.30
N ASN A 186 7.91 -0.93 -13.82
CA ASN A 186 8.41 -2.06 -13.03
C ASN A 186 9.77 -1.78 -12.36
N GLN A 187 10.58 -0.89 -12.96
CA GLN A 187 11.83 -0.38 -12.38
C GLN A 187 11.62 0.77 -11.39
N GLY A 188 10.40 1.27 -11.23
CA GLY A 188 10.10 2.46 -10.43
C GLY A 188 10.48 3.79 -11.09
N ARG A 189 10.81 3.81 -12.38
CA ARG A 189 11.18 5.00 -13.17
C ARG A 189 9.94 5.66 -13.77
N TRP A 190 9.06 6.13 -12.90
CA TRP A 190 7.73 6.61 -13.26
C TRP A 190 7.72 7.83 -14.18
N THR A 191 8.67 8.76 -14.02
CA THR A 191 8.77 9.97 -14.83
C THR A 191 9.18 9.68 -16.29
N GLU A 192 9.98 8.64 -16.51
CA GLU A 192 10.35 8.20 -17.85
C GLU A 192 9.19 7.44 -18.51
N ALA A 193 8.49 6.63 -17.72
CA ALA A 193 7.28 5.97 -18.17
C ALA A 193 6.16 6.96 -18.55
N GLU A 194 5.99 8.03 -17.78
CA GLU A 194 5.04 9.11 -18.05
C GLU A 194 5.27 9.73 -19.44
N LYS A 195 6.51 10.15 -19.72
CA LYS A 195 6.86 10.77 -21.01
C LYS A 195 6.49 9.91 -22.22
N LEU A 196 6.81 8.61 -22.14
CA LEU A 196 6.47 7.68 -23.22
C LEU A 196 4.95 7.45 -23.32
N LYS A 197 4.25 7.33 -22.20
CA LYS A 197 2.80 7.11 -22.21
C LYS A 197 2.02 8.33 -22.67
N VAL A 198 2.49 9.55 -22.36
CA VAL A 198 1.91 10.78 -22.91
C VAL A 198 2.03 10.78 -24.43
N GLN A 199 3.25 10.54 -24.95
CA GLN A 199 3.46 10.46 -26.40
C GLN A 199 2.57 9.41 -27.07
N VAL A 200 2.51 8.19 -26.51
CA VAL A 200 1.65 7.09 -27.03
C VAL A 200 0.18 7.49 -27.02
N MET A 201 -0.30 8.11 -25.96
CA MET A 201 -1.70 8.51 -25.83
C MET A 201 -2.07 9.61 -26.84
N GLU A 202 -1.22 10.64 -26.97
CA GLU A 202 -1.43 11.73 -27.92
C GLU A 202 -1.44 11.21 -29.35
N THR A 203 -0.48 10.37 -29.74
CA THR A 203 -0.43 9.78 -31.08
C THR A 203 -1.64 8.88 -31.35
N PHE A 204 -2.06 8.01 -30.40
CA PHE A 204 -3.29 7.23 -30.59
C PHE A 204 -4.53 8.12 -30.74
N LYS A 205 -4.60 9.23 -29.98
CA LYS A 205 -5.70 10.19 -30.10
C LYS A 205 -5.74 10.86 -31.48
N GLU A 206 -4.59 11.21 -32.03
CA GLU A 206 -4.46 11.81 -33.37
C GLU A 206 -4.77 10.81 -34.48
N VAL A 207 -4.27 9.58 -34.40
CA VAL A 207 -4.39 8.56 -35.46
C VAL A 207 -5.73 7.83 -35.44
N LEU A 208 -6.23 7.46 -34.28
CA LEU A 208 -7.41 6.60 -34.12
C LEU A 208 -8.64 7.35 -33.59
N GLY A 209 -8.44 8.57 -33.05
CA GLY A 209 -9.50 9.35 -32.40
C GLY A 209 -9.67 9.06 -30.91
N GLU A 210 -10.43 9.93 -30.23
CA GLU A 210 -10.59 9.91 -28.77
C GLU A 210 -11.39 8.71 -28.25
N GLU A 211 -12.35 8.22 -29.01
CA GLU A 211 -13.26 7.13 -28.60
C GLU A 211 -12.72 5.74 -28.94
N HIS A 212 -11.56 5.64 -29.60
CA HIS A 212 -11.01 4.33 -29.98
C HIS A 212 -10.54 3.53 -28.75
N PRO A 213 -10.82 2.20 -28.68
CA PRO A 213 -10.44 1.37 -27.54
C PRO A 213 -8.96 1.41 -27.16
N ASP A 214 -8.06 1.50 -28.14
CA ASP A 214 -6.61 1.59 -27.88
C ASP A 214 -6.23 2.96 -27.31
N THR A 215 -6.87 4.05 -27.77
CA THR A 215 -6.71 5.38 -27.18
C THR A 215 -7.16 5.36 -25.72
N LEU A 216 -8.34 4.83 -25.44
CA LEU A 216 -8.87 4.72 -24.07
C LEU A 216 -8.00 3.83 -23.18
N THR A 217 -7.46 2.74 -23.73
CA THR A 217 -6.51 1.88 -23.01
C THR A 217 -5.21 2.62 -22.69
N SER A 218 -4.68 3.42 -23.63
CA SER A 218 -3.49 4.23 -23.41
C SER A 218 -3.72 5.32 -22.35
N MET A 219 -4.89 5.98 -22.38
CA MET A 219 -5.33 6.92 -21.34
C MET A 219 -5.41 6.27 -19.96
N ALA A 220 -5.98 5.06 -19.86
CA ALA A 220 -6.06 4.32 -18.60
C ALA A 220 -4.66 3.95 -18.06
N ARG A 221 -3.74 3.56 -18.94
CA ARG A 221 -2.35 3.26 -18.58
C ARG A 221 -1.56 4.52 -18.15
N LEU A 222 -1.81 5.66 -18.78
CA LEU A 222 -1.24 6.94 -18.38
C LEU A 222 -1.79 7.37 -17.01
N ALA A 223 -3.10 7.27 -16.82
CA ALA A 223 -3.75 7.58 -15.55
C ALA A 223 -3.24 6.71 -14.40
N PHE A 224 -2.92 5.44 -14.66
CA PHE A 224 -2.23 4.58 -13.68
C PHE A 224 -0.85 5.13 -13.31
N THR A 225 -0.09 5.62 -14.29
CA THR A 225 1.23 6.23 -14.03
C THR A 225 1.10 7.52 -13.23
N TYR A 226 0.13 8.38 -13.55
CA TYR A 226 -0.17 9.57 -12.76
C TYR A 226 -0.57 9.22 -11.32
N SER A 227 -1.35 8.16 -11.11
CA SER A 227 -1.68 7.69 -9.76
C SER A 227 -0.43 7.30 -8.96
N ASN A 228 0.56 6.64 -9.59
CA ASN A 228 1.81 6.26 -8.94
C ASN A 228 2.81 7.42 -8.78
N LEU A 229 2.64 8.52 -9.49
CA LEU A 229 3.38 9.77 -9.31
C LEU A 229 2.70 10.71 -8.30
N GLY A 230 1.54 10.35 -7.79
CA GLY A 230 0.75 11.19 -6.88
C GLY A 230 0.02 12.35 -7.57
N HIS A 231 -0.08 12.33 -8.91
CA HIS A 231 -0.83 13.31 -9.70
C HIS A 231 -2.30 12.87 -9.77
N TRP A 232 -2.98 12.90 -8.61
CA TRP A 232 -4.30 12.30 -8.45
C TRP A 232 -5.41 12.98 -9.26
N GLU A 233 -5.35 14.31 -9.42
CA GLU A 233 -6.36 15.07 -10.17
C GLU A 233 -6.28 14.78 -11.66
N GLU A 234 -5.08 14.68 -12.22
CA GLU A 234 -4.84 14.31 -13.61
C GLU A 234 -5.27 12.86 -13.86
N ALA A 235 -4.91 11.97 -12.93
CA ALA A 235 -5.36 10.57 -12.99
C ALA A 235 -6.89 10.46 -12.96
N LYS A 236 -7.56 11.21 -12.09
CA LYS A 236 -9.01 11.25 -11.96
C LYS A 236 -9.67 11.72 -13.25
N LYS A 237 -9.22 12.85 -13.80
CA LYS A 237 -9.76 13.40 -15.06
C LYS A 237 -9.72 12.37 -16.18
N LEU A 238 -8.56 11.75 -16.41
CA LEU A 238 -8.42 10.73 -17.45
C LEU A 238 -9.32 9.51 -17.19
N LYS A 239 -9.37 9.03 -15.94
CA LYS A 239 -10.19 7.85 -15.61
C LYS A 239 -11.69 8.12 -15.73
N VAL A 240 -12.17 9.31 -15.37
CA VAL A 240 -13.57 9.70 -15.57
C VAL A 240 -13.90 9.68 -17.05
N THR A 241 -13.09 10.35 -17.89
CA THR A 241 -13.26 10.32 -19.36
C THR A 241 -13.29 8.89 -19.89
N VAL A 242 -12.36 8.03 -19.46
CA VAL A 242 -12.30 6.62 -19.89
C VAL A 242 -13.56 5.86 -19.50
N VAL A 243 -14.06 6.02 -18.27
CA VAL A 243 -15.27 5.34 -17.79
C VAL A 243 -16.49 5.80 -18.57
N GLU A 244 -16.67 7.11 -18.75
CA GLU A 244 -17.81 7.68 -19.49
C GLU A 244 -17.81 7.24 -20.95
N THR A 245 -16.64 7.28 -21.59
CA THR A 245 -16.52 6.86 -23.00
C THR A 245 -16.71 5.35 -23.15
N PHE A 246 -16.14 4.51 -22.27
CA PHE A 246 -16.42 3.08 -22.34
C PHE A 246 -17.89 2.74 -22.06
N LYS A 247 -18.55 3.44 -21.14
CA LYS A 247 -20.00 3.29 -20.92
C LYS A 247 -20.80 3.62 -22.21
N LYS A 248 -20.41 4.69 -22.90
CA LYS A 248 -21.06 5.14 -24.15
C LYS A 248 -20.81 4.16 -25.31
N VAL A 249 -19.55 3.72 -25.50
CA VAL A 249 -19.14 2.94 -26.68
C VAL A 249 -19.39 1.45 -26.52
N LEU A 250 -19.08 0.89 -25.35
CA LEU A 250 -19.13 -0.55 -25.07
C LEU A 250 -20.30 -0.96 -24.19
N GLY A 251 -20.94 0.01 -23.51
CA GLY A 251 -22.01 -0.24 -22.55
C GLY A 251 -21.49 -0.47 -21.11
N GLU A 252 -22.41 -0.41 -20.16
CA GLU A 252 -22.09 -0.53 -18.72
C GLU A 252 -21.64 -1.94 -18.31
N GLU A 253 -22.09 -2.96 -19.04
CA GLU A 253 -21.81 -4.37 -18.73
C GLU A 253 -20.50 -4.88 -19.32
N HIS A 254 -19.80 -4.07 -20.13
CA HIS A 254 -18.56 -4.52 -20.78
C HIS A 254 -17.40 -4.69 -19.80
N PRO A 255 -16.54 -5.74 -19.93
CA PRO A 255 -15.41 -5.97 -19.02
C PRO A 255 -14.47 -4.77 -18.87
N SER A 256 -14.17 -4.06 -19.96
CA SER A 256 -13.31 -2.86 -19.93
C SER A 256 -13.95 -1.71 -19.18
N THR A 257 -15.28 -1.53 -19.28
CA THR A 257 -16.02 -0.54 -18.51
C THR A 257 -15.93 -0.86 -17.01
N LEU A 258 -16.16 -2.10 -16.62
CA LEU A 258 -16.07 -2.54 -15.22
C LEU A 258 -14.65 -2.42 -14.67
N ALA A 259 -13.62 -2.75 -15.47
CA ALA A 259 -12.23 -2.58 -15.08
C ALA A 259 -11.87 -1.10 -14.89
N SER A 260 -12.36 -0.21 -15.76
CA SER A 260 -12.13 1.24 -15.63
C SER A 260 -12.86 1.83 -14.42
N MET A 261 -14.08 1.37 -14.11
CA MET A 261 -14.79 1.75 -12.89
C MET A 261 -14.02 1.35 -11.62
N ASN A 262 -13.49 0.13 -11.56
CA ASN A 262 -12.64 -0.32 -10.45
C ASN A 262 -11.38 0.55 -10.30
N SER A 263 -10.75 0.91 -11.43
CA SER A 263 -9.59 1.79 -11.43
C SER A 263 -9.91 3.20 -10.95
N LEU A 264 -11.08 3.75 -11.32
CA LEU A 264 -11.55 5.05 -10.85
C LEU A 264 -11.88 5.01 -9.36
N ALA A 265 -12.57 3.96 -8.89
CA ALA A 265 -12.85 3.76 -7.46
C ALA A 265 -11.56 3.73 -6.62
N THR A 266 -10.50 3.08 -7.13
CA THR A 266 -9.18 3.12 -6.48
C THR A 266 -8.60 4.53 -6.43
N THR A 267 -8.84 5.37 -7.44
CA THR A 267 -8.37 6.77 -7.43
C THR A 267 -9.14 7.59 -6.39
N PHE A 268 -10.46 7.45 -6.31
CA PHE A 268 -11.25 8.07 -5.25
C PHE A 268 -10.79 7.63 -3.86
N TRP A 269 -10.48 6.34 -3.70
CA TRP A 269 -9.95 5.80 -2.45
C TRP A 269 -8.61 6.45 -2.07
N ASN A 270 -7.67 6.59 -3.02
CA ASN A 270 -6.39 7.25 -2.81
C ASN A 270 -6.52 8.75 -2.51
N GLN A 271 -7.56 9.39 -3.02
CA GLN A 271 -7.89 10.80 -2.72
C GLN A 271 -8.64 10.97 -1.39
N GLY A 272 -8.88 9.90 -0.62
CA GLY A 272 -9.67 9.93 0.60
C GLY A 272 -11.17 10.15 0.39
N GLN A 273 -11.64 10.10 -0.86
CA GLN A 273 -13.07 10.19 -1.24
C GLN A 273 -13.74 8.81 -1.10
N TRP A 274 -13.75 8.27 0.12
CA TRP A 274 -14.13 6.87 0.36
C TRP A 274 -15.61 6.57 0.12
N LYS A 275 -16.49 7.55 0.22
CA LYS A 275 -17.92 7.39 -0.12
C LYS A 275 -18.12 7.21 -1.62
N ASP A 276 -17.49 8.07 -2.43
CA ASP A 276 -17.56 7.97 -3.90
C ASP A 276 -16.92 6.66 -4.38
N ALA A 277 -15.81 6.24 -3.73
CA ALA A 277 -15.18 4.95 -3.99
C ALA A 277 -16.11 3.77 -3.66
N GLU A 278 -16.83 3.80 -2.54
CA GLU A 278 -17.79 2.77 -2.13
C GLU A 278 -18.95 2.67 -3.13
N GLU A 279 -19.57 3.80 -3.49
CA GLU A 279 -20.70 3.84 -4.41
C GLU A 279 -20.33 3.24 -5.78
N LEU A 280 -19.20 3.69 -6.34
CA LEU A 280 -18.73 3.21 -7.63
C LEU A 280 -18.33 1.72 -7.59
N GLN A 281 -17.67 1.28 -6.50
CA GLN A 281 -17.27 -0.11 -6.32
C GLN A 281 -18.46 -1.04 -6.09
N ALA A 282 -19.50 -0.56 -5.38
CA ALA A 282 -20.74 -1.32 -5.18
C ALA A 282 -21.51 -1.49 -6.50
N GLN A 283 -21.59 -0.43 -7.31
CA GLN A 283 -22.19 -0.50 -8.65
C GLN A 283 -21.45 -1.50 -9.55
N ALA A 284 -20.11 -1.43 -9.58
CA ALA A 284 -19.30 -2.37 -10.35
C ALA A 284 -19.46 -3.82 -9.86
N LEU A 285 -19.58 -4.04 -8.56
CA LEU A 285 -19.82 -5.36 -7.96
C LEU A 285 -21.19 -5.91 -8.34
N GLU A 286 -22.25 -5.11 -8.24
CA GLU A 286 -23.60 -5.53 -8.59
C GLU A 286 -23.69 -5.96 -10.06
N THR A 287 -23.17 -5.13 -10.96
CA THR A 287 -23.11 -5.44 -12.40
C THR A 287 -22.29 -6.70 -12.67
N THR A 288 -21.13 -6.85 -12.04
CA THR A 288 -20.28 -8.04 -12.18
C THR A 288 -20.98 -9.30 -11.67
N ARG A 289 -21.71 -9.22 -10.55
CA ARG A 289 -22.53 -10.34 -10.04
C ARG A 289 -23.65 -10.75 -10.98
N LYS A 290 -24.29 -9.78 -11.62
CA LYS A 290 -25.37 -10.00 -12.59
C LYS A 290 -24.85 -10.74 -13.82
N ILE A 291 -23.69 -10.36 -14.35
CA ILE A 291 -23.15 -10.89 -15.61
C ILE A 291 -22.45 -12.24 -15.38
N TYR A 292 -21.53 -12.31 -14.44
CA TYR A 292 -20.65 -13.46 -14.24
C TYR A 292 -21.07 -14.38 -13.11
N GLY A 293 -22.00 -13.93 -12.25
CA GLY A 293 -22.43 -14.66 -11.07
C GLY A 293 -21.50 -14.49 -9.86
N LYS A 294 -21.97 -15.03 -8.72
CA LYS A 294 -21.29 -14.86 -7.41
C LYS A 294 -19.95 -15.60 -7.28
N LYS A 295 -19.67 -16.56 -8.16
CA LYS A 295 -18.49 -17.44 -8.05
C LYS A 295 -17.37 -17.08 -9.05
N HIS A 296 -17.51 -16.00 -9.78
CA HIS A 296 -16.53 -15.61 -10.78
C HIS A 296 -15.35 -14.84 -10.15
N PRO A 297 -14.09 -15.03 -10.61
CA PRO A 297 -12.92 -14.32 -10.09
C PRO A 297 -13.05 -12.79 -10.08
N ALA A 298 -13.63 -12.19 -11.13
CA ALA A 298 -13.90 -10.75 -11.18
C ALA A 298 -14.83 -10.28 -10.04
N THR A 299 -15.81 -11.10 -9.66
CA THR A 299 -16.70 -10.80 -8.53
C THR A 299 -15.90 -10.80 -7.22
N PHE A 300 -15.00 -11.76 -7.02
CA PHE A 300 -14.13 -11.79 -5.84
C PHE A 300 -13.18 -10.59 -5.78
N ALA A 301 -12.63 -10.18 -6.93
CA ALA A 301 -11.78 -9.00 -6.99
C ALA A 301 -12.54 -7.73 -6.54
N ASN A 302 -13.76 -7.53 -7.05
CA ASN A 302 -14.61 -6.41 -6.67
C ASN A 302 -15.02 -6.43 -5.19
N MET A 303 -15.35 -7.60 -4.65
CA MET A 303 -15.64 -7.77 -3.22
C MET A 303 -14.41 -7.45 -2.35
N ASN A 304 -13.21 -7.90 -2.74
CA ASN A 304 -11.97 -7.57 -2.02
C ASN A 304 -11.69 -6.05 -2.01
N ASN A 305 -11.90 -5.37 -3.15
CA ASN A 305 -11.74 -3.93 -3.23
C ASN A 305 -12.73 -3.20 -2.31
N LEU A 306 -13.99 -3.62 -2.32
CA LEU A 306 -15.01 -3.05 -1.42
C LEU A 306 -14.67 -3.28 0.06
N ALA A 307 -14.16 -4.47 0.42
CA ALA A 307 -13.71 -4.73 1.78
C ALA A 307 -12.55 -3.82 2.20
N THR A 308 -11.61 -3.51 1.28
CA THR A 308 -10.53 -2.55 1.54
C THR A 308 -11.08 -1.13 1.78
N ILE A 309 -12.08 -0.71 1.02
CA ILE A 309 -12.76 0.58 1.23
C ILE A 309 -13.44 0.62 2.61
N TYR A 310 -14.14 -0.44 3.02
CA TYR A 310 -14.73 -0.54 4.36
C TYR A 310 -13.68 -0.46 5.48
N CYS A 311 -12.51 -1.09 5.29
CA CYS A 311 -11.40 -0.96 6.24
C CYS A 311 -10.96 0.50 6.39
N SER A 312 -10.84 1.24 5.29
CA SER A 312 -10.45 2.67 5.30
C SER A 312 -11.52 3.57 5.95
N GLN A 313 -12.78 3.20 5.86
CA GLN A 313 -13.89 3.88 6.54
C GLN A 313 -14.01 3.50 8.03
N GLY A 314 -13.16 2.62 8.56
CA GLY A 314 -13.25 2.10 9.92
C GLY A 314 -14.38 1.09 10.15
N ARG A 315 -15.04 0.62 9.10
CA ARG A 315 -16.14 -0.38 9.13
C ARG A 315 -15.56 -1.81 9.07
N TRP A 316 -14.69 -2.12 10.01
CA TRP A 316 -13.90 -3.36 9.99
C TRP A 316 -14.74 -4.63 10.10
N LYS A 317 -15.88 -4.60 10.84
CA LYS A 317 -16.80 -5.73 10.94
C LYS A 317 -17.53 -6.03 9.62
N ASP A 318 -17.84 -5.01 8.83
CA ASP A 318 -18.45 -5.20 7.51
C ASP A 318 -17.43 -5.77 6.52
N ALA A 319 -16.19 -5.27 6.58
CA ALA A 319 -15.08 -5.85 5.82
C ALA A 319 -14.85 -7.33 6.18
N GLU A 320 -14.82 -7.70 7.46
CA GLU A 320 -14.67 -9.07 7.94
C GLU A 320 -15.75 -9.99 7.36
N LYS A 321 -17.04 -9.61 7.49
CA LYS A 321 -18.16 -10.40 6.96
C LYS A 321 -17.99 -10.71 5.48
N LEU A 322 -17.64 -9.67 4.70
CA LEU A 322 -17.45 -9.78 3.26
C LEU A 322 -16.26 -10.67 2.91
N LEU A 323 -15.13 -10.52 3.60
CA LEU A 323 -13.92 -11.31 3.38
C LEU A 323 -14.09 -12.80 3.77
N VAL A 324 -14.80 -13.10 4.84
CA VAL A 324 -15.13 -14.47 5.23
C VAL A 324 -15.99 -15.16 4.16
N GLU A 325 -16.99 -14.44 3.58
CA GLU A 325 -17.80 -14.94 2.46
C GLU A 325 -16.93 -15.24 1.23
N ILE A 326 -16.02 -14.33 0.89
CA ILE A 326 -15.08 -14.50 -0.24
C ILE A 326 -14.21 -15.73 -0.01
N ILE A 327 -13.54 -15.83 1.14
CA ILE A 327 -12.60 -16.92 1.45
C ILE A 327 -13.30 -18.27 1.39
N LYS A 328 -14.51 -18.39 1.97
CA LYS A 328 -15.30 -19.61 1.90
C LYS A 328 -15.60 -20.05 0.47
N THR A 329 -15.86 -19.08 -0.40
CA THR A 329 -16.23 -19.34 -1.80
C THR A 329 -14.99 -19.61 -2.66
N THR A 330 -13.94 -18.79 -2.53
CA THR A 330 -12.70 -18.95 -3.32
C THR A 330 -11.97 -20.26 -2.99
N LYS A 331 -11.92 -20.67 -1.71
CA LYS A 331 -11.35 -21.98 -1.32
C LYS A 331 -12.08 -23.15 -2.00
N LYS A 332 -13.40 -23.05 -2.22
CA LYS A 332 -14.19 -24.11 -2.90
C LYS A 332 -14.03 -24.09 -4.41
N VAL A 333 -13.89 -22.92 -5.03
CA VAL A 333 -13.90 -22.74 -6.49
C VAL A 333 -12.49 -22.78 -7.08
N LEU A 334 -11.55 -22.10 -6.45
CA LEU A 334 -10.18 -21.91 -6.96
C LEU A 334 -9.13 -22.75 -6.21
N GLY A 335 -9.46 -23.21 -5.02
CA GLY A 335 -8.51 -23.89 -4.13
C GLY A 335 -7.87 -22.95 -3.10
N GLN A 336 -7.25 -23.54 -2.10
CA GLN A 336 -6.67 -22.82 -0.97
C GLN A 336 -5.41 -22.04 -1.35
N ASP A 337 -4.61 -22.59 -2.26
CA ASP A 337 -3.31 -22.05 -2.68
C ASP A 337 -3.43 -21.02 -3.82
N HIS A 338 -4.66 -20.75 -4.31
CA HIS A 338 -4.87 -19.80 -5.39
C HIS A 338 -4.54 -18.37 -4.95
N PRO A 339 -3.87 -17.55 -5.79
CA PRO A 339 -3.47 -16.17 -5.45
C PRO A 339 -4.61 -15.31 -4.91
N ASP A 340 -5.81 -15.41 -5.48
CA ASP A 340 -6.98 -14.65 -5.02
C ASP A 340 -7.48 -15.11 -3.65
N SER A 341 -7.39 -16.41 -3.34
CA SER A 341 -7.71 -16.94 -2.01
C SER A 341 -6.72 -16.39 -0.98
N LEU A 342 -5.42 -16.42 -1.30
CA LEU A 342 -4.37 -15.88 -0.44
C LEU A 342 -4.45 -14.36 -0.25
N LYS A 343 -4.87 -13.61 -1.30
CA LYS A 343 -5.13 -12.17 -1.21
C LYS A 343 -6.27 -11.88 -0.23
N SER A 344 -7.38 -12.61 -0.34
CA SER A 344 -8.54 -12.42 0.54
C SER A 344 -8.23 -12.76 2.00
N ILE A 345 -7.42 -13.81 2.26
CA ILE A 345 -6.96 -14.17 3.60
C ILE A 345 -6.06 -13.06 4.17
N GLY A 346 -5.14 -12.51 3.37
CA GLY A 346 -4.30 -11.39 3.78
C GLY A 346 -5.10 -10.13 4.12
N ASN A 347 -6.15 -9.83 3.34
CA ASN A 347 -7.05 -8.72 3.63
C ASN A 347 -7.84 -8.95 4.93
N LEU A 348 -8.25 -10.21 5.22
CA LEU A 348 -8.91 -10.56 6.47
C LEU A 348 -7.97 -10.40 7.66
N ALA A 349 -6.71 -10.81 7.53
CA ALA A 349 -5.69 -10.58 8.56
C ALA A 349 -5.52 -9.09 8.86
N SER A 350 -5.47 -8.24 7.83
CA SER A 350 -5.43 -6.78 8.01
C SER A 350 -6.68 -6.24 8.71
N ALA A 351 -7.87 -6.77 8.39
CA ALA A 351 -9.10 -6.40 9.08
C ALA A 351 -9.08 -6.81 10.56
N TYR A 352 -8.54 -7.98 10.89
CA TYR A 352 -8.34 -8.41 12.29
C TYR A 352 -7.31 -7.55 13.01
N GLY A 353 -6.20 -7.20 12.36
CA GLY A 353 -5.21 -6.26 12.91
C GLY A 353 -5.83 -4.92 13.27
N ASN A 354 -6.68 -4.35 12.41
CA ASN A 354 -7.40 -3.11 12.67
C ASN A 354 -8.45 -3.24 13.79
N GLN A 355 -8.98 -4.44 14.02
CA GLN A 355 -9.85 -4.75 15.16
C GLN A 355 -9.07 -5.03 16.46
N GLY A 356 -7.74 -5.00 16.46
CA GLY A 356 -6.90 -5.37 17.60
C GLY A 356 -6.83 -6.87 17.90
N ARG A 357 -7.30 -7.71 17.00
CA ARG A 357 -7.25 -9.19 17.07
C ARG A 357 -5.94 -9.72 16.51
N TRP A 358 -4.83 -9.25 17.07
CA TRP A 358 -3.50 -9.44 16.49
C TRP A 358 -3.03 -10.89 16.44
N LYS A 359 -3.47 -11.75 17.37
CA LYS A 359 -3.15 -13.20 17.34
C LYS A 359 -3.79 -13.89 16.14
N GLU A 360 -5.06 -13.59 15.88
CA GLU A 360 -5.79 -14.15 14.73
C GLU A 360 -5.24 -13.61 13.41
N ALA A 361 -4.79 -12.33 13.39
CA ALA A 361 -4.11 -11.76 12.24
C ALA A 361 -2.78 -12.47 11.97
N GLU A 362 -1.95 -12.69 12.99
CA GLU A 362 -0.69 -13.44 12.92
C GLU A 362 -0.89 -14.84 12.34
N GLU A 363 -1.84 -15.60 12.86
CA GLU A 363 -2.14 -16.96 12.38
C GLU A 363 -2.45 -17.00 10.88
N LEU A 364 -3.26 -16.04 10.40
CA LEU A 364 -3.58 -15.93 8.98
C LEU A 364 -2.38 -15.48 8.14
N GLU A 365 -1.60 -14.53 8.63
CA GLU A 365 -0.42 -14.02 7.93
C GLU A 365 0.68 -15.08 7.81
N VAL A 366 0.92 -15.86 8.86
CA VAL A 366 1.86 -17.00 8.82
C VAL A 366 1.38 -18.03 7.80
N GLN A 367 0.09 -18.39 7.80
CA GLN A 367 -0.48 -19.31 6.83
C GLN A 367 -0.27 -18.81 5.39
N VAL A 368 -0.56 -17.54 5.11
CA VAL A 368 -0.38 -16.93 3.78
C VAL A 368 1.10 -16.88 3.40
N TRP A 369 1.99 -16.54 4.34
CA TRP A 369 3.42 -16.49 4.11
C TRP A 369 3.98 -17.85 3.72
N GLU A 370 3.68 -18.92 4.47
CA GLU A 370 4.12 -20.27 4.17
C GLU A 370 3.63 -20.75 2.80
N MET A 371 2.35 -20.50 2.47
CA MET A 371 1.79 -20.85 1.18
C MET A 371 2.43 -20.07 0.03
N ARG A 372 2.60 -18.75 0.17
CA ARG A 372 3.27 -17.92 -0.85
C ARG A 372 4.74 -18.31 -1.03
N GLN A 373 5.43 -18.64 0.06
CA GLN A 373 6.80 -19.11 -0.01
C GLN A 373 6.92 -20.43 -0.79
N ARG A 374 5.99 -21.36 -0.60
CA ARG A 374 5.93 -22.65 -1.29
C ARG A 374 5.58 -22.51 -2.77
N VAL A 375 4.59 -21.65 -3.09
CA VAL A 375 4.05 -21.50 -4.45
C VAL A 375 4.88 -20.52 -5.30
N LEU A 376 5.25 -19.38 -4.74
CA LEU A 376 5.89 -18.27 -5.45
C LEU A 376 7.39 -18.15 -5.17
N GLY A 377 7.89 -18.78 -4.10
CA GLY A 377 9.28 -18.65 -3.65
C GLY A 377 9.50 -17.52 -2.65
N LYS A 378 10.67 -17.55 -1.99
CA LYS A 378 11.03 -16.63 -0.89
C LYS A 378 11.22 -15.18 -1.34
N GLU A 379 11.72 -14.98 -2.55
CA GLU A 379 12.09 -13.65 -3.08
C GLU A 379 10.93 -12.97 -3.84
N HIS A 380 9.77 -13.64 -3.96
CA HIS A 380 8.64 -13.08 -4.71
C HIS A 380 8.03 -11.86 -3.98
N PRO A 381 7.67 -10.77 -4.71
CA PRO A 381 7.13 -9.53 -4.11
C PRO A 381 5.96 -9.75 -3.15
N HIS A 382 5.03 -10.64 -3.49
CA HIS A 382 3.89 -10.95 -2.63
C HIS A 382 4.29 -11.71 -1.37
N THR A 383 5.33 -12.55 -1.41
CA THR A 383 5.88 -13.23 -0.22
C THR A 383 6.51 -12.19 0.71
N LEU A 384 7.33 -11.29 0.14
CA LEU A 384 7.96 -10.21 0.89
C LEU A 384 6.95 -9.20 1.47
N ALA A 385 5.84 -8.93 0.76
CA ALA A 385 4.75 -8.11 1.27
C ALA A 385 4.07 -8.77 2.49
N THR A 386 3.85 -10.10 2.46
CA THR A 386 3.29 -10.82 3.62
C THR A 386 4.23 -10.78 4.83
N MET A 387 5.54 -10.96 4.62
CA MET A 387 6.54 -10.84 5.70
C MET A 387 6.50 -9.44 6.33
N HIS A 388 6.30 -8.40 5.52
CA HIS A 388 6.14 -7.04 6.03
C HIS A 388 4.87 -6.88 6.89
N CYS A 389 3.71 -7.42 6.43
CA CYS A 389 2.47 -7.40 7.24
C CYS A 389 2.69 -8.11 8.58
N LEU A 390 3.30 -9.30 8.57
CA LEU A 390 3.63 -10.07 9.77
C LEU A 390 4.56 -9.27 10.72
N ALA A 391 5.56 -8.57 10.19
CA ALA A 391 6.42 -7.71 11.00
C ALA A 391 5.63 -6.56 11.64
N SER A 392 4.65 -5.98 10.92
CA SER A 392 3.76 -4.95 11.47
C SER A 392 2.87 -5.51 12.58
N THR A 393 2.36 -6.73 12.42
CA THR A 393 1.58 -7.43 13.46
C THR A 393 2.43 -7.70 14.71
N PHE A 394 3.70 -8.11 14.56
CA PHE A 394 4.63 -8.24 15.68
C PHE A 394 4.92 -6.91 16.39
N CYS A 395 5.05 -5.81 15.62
CA CYS A 395 5.17 -4.47 16.22
C CYS A 395 3.94 -4.13 17.09
N ASN A 396 2.73 -4.41 16.60
CA ASN A 396 1.48 -4.17 17.32
C ASN A 396 1.33 -5.06 18.56
N GLN A 397 1.95 -6.23 18.56
CA GLN A 397 2.04 -7.12 19.72
C GLN A 397 3.18 -6.75 20.68
N GLY A 398 4.01 -5.74 20.38
CA GLY A 398 5.19 -5.37 21.16
C GLY A 398 6.39 -6.31 20.99
N ARG A 399 6.36 -7.24 20.05
CA ARG A 399 7.45 -8.21 19.74
C ARG A 399 8.44 -7.56 18.75
N TRP A 400 9.06 -6.47 19.17
CA TRP A 400 9.83 -5.61 18.27
C TRP A 400 11.13 -6.26 17.75
N ASN A 401 11.72 -7.19 18.48
CA ASN A 401 12.93 -7.90 18.02
C ASN A 401 12.61 -8.84 16.85
N GLU A 402 11.51 -9.56 16.90
CA GLU A 402 11.07 -10.44 15.83
C GLU A 402 10.65 -9.62 14.59
N ALA A 403 9.98 -8.49 14.81
CA ALA A 403 9.66 -7.54 13.74
C ALA A 403 10.93 -7.00 13.06
N LEU A 404 11.98 -6.69 13.85
CA LEU A 404 13.27 -6.22 13.34
C LEU A 404 13.93 -7.26 12.44
N GLU A 405 14.00 -8.51 12.88
CA GLU A 405 14.59 -9.61 12.11
C GLU A 405 13.88 -9.78 10.76
N LEU A 406 12.55 -9.78 10.75
CA LEU A 406 11.78 -9.89 9.50
C LEU A 406 12.01 -8.69 8.58
N ASN A 407 11.95 -7.46 9.10
CA ASN A 407 12.16 -6.26 8.28
C ASN A 407 13.58 -6.18 7.72
N VAL A 408 14.61 -6.60 8.46
CA VAL A 408 15.98 -6.68 7.95
C VAL A 408 16.07 -7.69 6.80
N GLN A 409 15.45 -8.86 6.94
CA GLN A 409 15.40 -9.87 5.87
C GLN A 409 14.68 -9.34 4.62
N VAL A 410 13.53 -8.70 4.78
CA VAL A 410 12.76 -8.11 3.67
C VAL A 410 13.58 -7.06 2.93
N VAL A 411 14.24 -6.14 3.65
CA VAL A 411 15.10 -5.11 3.04
C VAL A 411 16.25 -5.76 2.26
N LYS A 412 16.93 -6.77 2.84
CA LYS A 412 18.03 -7.49 2.16
C LYS A 412 17.54 -8.15 0.86
N MET A 413 16.40 -8.83 0.89
CA MET A 413 15.85 -9.52 -0.27
C MET A 413 15.40 -8.52 -1.35
N ARG A 414 14.68 -7.44 -0.97
CA ARG A 414 14.26 -6.41 -1.92
C ARG A 414 15.43 -5.66 -2.56
N LYS A 415 16.50 -5.37 -1.79
CA LYS A 415 17.75 -4.82 -2.36
C LYS A 415 18.36 -5.73 -3.40
N LYS A 416 18.34 -7.05 -3.18
CA LYS A 416 18.85 -8.05 -4.14
C LYS A 416 18.01 -8.11 -5.41
N VAL A 417 16.67 -8.12 -5.29
CA VAL A 417 15.74 -8.33 -6.40
C VAL A 417 15.51 -7.05 -7.21
N HIS A 418 15.24 -5.93 -6.55
CA HIS A 418 14.85 -4.68 -7.20
C HIS A 418 15.94 -3.60 -7.20
N GLY A 419 17.00 -3.78 -6.39
CA GLY A 419 18.00 -2.75 -6.16
C GLY A 419 17.63 -1.79 -5.01
N GLU A 420 18.60 -1.00 -4.59
CA GLU A 420 18.49 -0.14 -3.41
C GLU A 420 17.53 1.04 -3.60
N LYS A 421 17.46 1.59 -4.81
CA LYS A 421 16.65 2.79 -5.12
C LYS A 421 15.21 2.48 -5.53
N HIS A 422 14.82 1.22 -5.61
CA HIS A 422 13.45 0.87 -5.99
C HIS A 422 12.45 1.31 -4.92
N PRO A 423 11.29 1.89 -5.28
CA PRO A 423 10.28 2.35 -4.31
C PRO A 423 9.93 1.31 -3.24
N ASP A 424 9.68 0.07 -3.62
CA ASP A 424 9.37 -1.00 -2.67
C ASP A 424 10.50 -1.27 -1.66
N THR A 425 11.76 -1.15 -2.10
CA THR A 425 12.92 -1.30 -1.22
C THR A 425 12.97 -0.16 -0.22
N LEU A 426 12.75 1.07 -0.70
CA LEU A 426 12.72 2.26 0.14
C LEU A 426 11.57 2.21 1.16
N THR A 427 10.39 1.75 0.76
CA THR A 427 9.26 1.51 1.67
C THR A 427 9.63 0.49 2.76
N SER A 428 10.31 -0.62 2.40
CA SER A 428 10.77 -1.58 3.42
C SER A 428 11.79 -0.97 4.38
N MET A 429 12.67 -0.09 3.88
CA MET A 429 13.63 0.63 4.73
C MET A 429 12.92 1.62 5.67
N ALA A 430 11.85 2.29 5.22
CA ALA A 430 11.02 3.13 6.08
C ALA A 430 10.35 2.31 7.20
N ASN A 431 9.85 1.12 6.89
CA ASN A 431 9.25 0.22 7.88
C ASN A 431 10.27 -0.32 8.90
N LEU A 432 11.49 -0.60 8.44
CA LEU A 432 12.60 -0.93 9.32
C LEU A 432 12.94 0.24 10.26
N ALA A 433 12.91 1.48 9.74
CA ALA A 433 13.13 2.67 10.56
C ALA A 433 12.03 2.86 11.61
N TRP A 434 10.76 2.56 11.28
CA TRP A 434 9.68 2.53 12.27
C TRP A 434 9.89 1.47 13.36
N THR A 435 10.47 0.32 13.00
CA THR A 435 10.81 -0.72 14.00
C THR A 435 11.89 -0.22 14.95
N TYR A 436 12.94 0.46 14.45
CA TYR A 436 13.93 1.11 15.29
C TYR A 436 13.32 2.20 16.20
N TYR A 437 12.39 3.00 15.65
CA TYR A 437 11.67 4.01 16.43
C TYR A 437 10.92 3.40 17.62
N ASN A 438 10.19 2.31 17.39
CA ASN A 438 9.43 1.60 18.43
C ASN A 438 10.36 0.97 19.50
N GLN A 439 11.59 0.59 19.12
CA GLN A 439 12.63 0.15 20.06
C GLN A 439 13.33 1.31 20.81
N GLY A 440 12.91 2.57 20.62
CA GLY A 440 13.58 3.74 21.20
C GLY A 440 14.94 4.07 20.59
N ARG A 441 15.31 3.42 19.48
CA ARG A 441 16.57 3.63 18.73
C ARG A 441 16.40 4.78 17.76
N TRP A 442 16.10 5.95 18.27
CA TRP A 442 15.70 7.11 17.46
C TRP A 442 16.80 7.62 16.52
N LYS A 443 18.07 7.50 16.89
CA LYS A 443 19.21 7.92 16.04
C LYS A 443 19.33 7.03 14.80
N GLU A 444 19.14 5.73 14.92
CA GLU A 444 19.16 4.79 13.80
C GLU A 444 17.94 4.99 12.90
N ALA A 445 16.77 5.19 13.50
CA ALA A 445 15.55 5.53 12.77
C ALA A 445 15.71 6.81 11.95
N GLU A 446 16.25 7.88 12.55
CA GLU A 446 16.54 9.15 11.88
C GLU A 446 17.47 8.97 10.67
N ARG A 447 18.61 8.30 10.87
CA ARG A 447 19.58 8.06 9.77
C ARG A 447 18.92 7.33 8.59
N LEU A 448 18.10 6.35 8.88
CA LEU A 448 17.47 5.55 7.86
C LEU A 448 16.37 6.35 7.14
N PHE A 449 15.54 7.12 7.86
CA PHE A 449 14.54 7.99 7.22
C PHE A 449 15.17 9.12 6.39
N VAL A 450 16.25 9.73 6.85
CA VAL A 450 17.00 10.74 6.04
C VAL A 450 17.47 10.13 4.73
N HIS A 451 18.03 8.91 4.76
CA HIS A 451 18.44 8.19 3.55
C HIS A 451 17.24 7.89 2.62
N VAL A 452 16.14 7.40 3.18
CA VAL A 452 14.91 7.06 2.43
C VAL A 452 14.30 8.31 1.80
N VAL A 453 14.16 9.41 2.53
CA VAL A 453 13.63 10.69 2.01
C VAL A 453 14.48 11.21 0.86
N LYS A 454 15.82 11.18 1.00
CA LYS A 454 16.73 11.60 -0.08
C LYS A 454 16.57 10.73 -1.33
N SER A 455 16.43 9.42 -1.13
CA SER A 455 16.29 8.47 -2.24
C SER A 455 14.93 8.59 -2.92
N PHE A 456 13.82 8.66 -2.18
CA PHE A 456 12.49 8.91 -2.74
C PHE A 456 12.41 10.23 -3.48
N LYS A 457 12.98 11.30 -2.93
CA LYS A 457 13.06 12.60 -3.64
C LYS A 457 13.75 12.47 -5.00
N GLY A 458 14.79 11.64 -5.10
CA GLY A 458 15.51 11.40 -6.35
C GLY A 458 14.74 10.54 -7.36
N VAL A 459 13.90 9.60 -6.90
CA VAL A 459 13.21 8.63 -7.77
C VAL A 459 11.78 9.06 -8.11
N LEU A 460 11.02 9.52 -7.12
CA LEU A 460 9.61 9.86 -7.25
C LEU A 460 9.36 11.38 -7.29
N GLY A 461 10.34 12.17 -6.88
CA GLY A 461 10.19 13.62 -6.75
C GLY A 461 9.92 14.08 -5.31
N LYS A 462 10.02 15.38 -5.10
CA LYS A 462 9.86 16.01 -3.77
C LYS A 462 8.41 16.06 -3.29
N ASP A 463 7.47 16.06 -4.21
CA ASP A 463 6.02 16.25 -3.98
C ASP A 463 5.26 14.92 -3.96
N HIS A 464 5.95 13.79 -4.14
CA HIS A 464 5.32 12.46 -4.12
C HIS A 464 4.80 12.10 -2.72
N PRO A 465 3.60 11.48 -2.59
CA PRO A 465 3.02 11.11 -1.30
C PRO A 465 3.95 10.33 -0.38
N ASP A 466 4.66 9.32 -0.90
CA ASP A 466 5.60 8.51 -0.10
C ASP A 466 6.79 9.34 0.39
N THR A 467 7.28 10.29 -0.42
CA THR A 467 8.35 11.21 0.00
C THR A 467 7.87 12.09 1.16
N LEU A 468 6.64 12.61 1.05
CA LEU A 468 6.03 13.45 2.06
C LEU A 468 5.70 12.67 3.33
N ALA A 469 5.18 11.44 3.21
CA ALA A 469 4.91 10.55 4.35
C ALA A 469 6.19 10.23 5.14
N CYS A 470 7.30 9.94 4.45
CA CYS A 470 8.59 9.71 5.11
C CYS A 470 9.14 10.98 5.80
N ARG A 471 8.89 12.17 5.22
CA ARG A 471 9.23 13.45 5.88
C ARG A 471 8.40 13.69 7.14
N SER A 472 7.11 13.38 7.09
CA SER A 472 6.23 13.43 8.28
C SER A 472 6.73 12.49 9.38
N SER A 473 7.15 11.26 9.01
CA SER A 473 7.75 10.29 9.94
C SER A 473 9.05 10.83 10.56
N LEU A 474 9.90 11.46 9.77
CA LEU A 474 11.13 12.09 10.28
C LEU A 474 10.82 13.22 11.26
N ALA A 475 9.80 14.05 11.00
CA ALA A 475 9.37 15.09 11.92
C ALA A 475 8.92 14.53 13.28
N LEU A 476 8.21 13.39 13.29
CA LEU A 476 7.83 12.70 14.52
C LEU A 476 9.04 12.16 15.32
N ILE A 477 10.08 11.70 14.63
CA ILE A 477 11.32 11.26 15.28
C ILE A 477 12.02 12.46 15.96
N LEU A 478 12.14 13.59 15.23
CA LEU A 478 12.72 14.81 15.76
C LEU A 478 11.94 15.34 16.97
N LEU A 479 10.60 15.25 16.91
CA LEU A 479 9.72 15.59 18.02
C LEU A 479 10.06 14.79 19.29
N ASN A 480 10.22 13.46 19.16
CA ASN A 480 10.56 12.60 20.30
C ASN A 480 12.00 12.74 20.79
N GLN A 481 12.89 13.29 19.95
CA GLN A 481 14.25 13.66 20.37
C GLN A 481 14.30 15.04 21.07
N GLY A 482 13.17 15.74 21.19
CA GLY A 482 13.11 17.11 21.77
C GLY A 482 13.60 18.21 20.81
N ARG A 483 13.85 17.89 19.54
CA ARG A 483 14.28 18.85 18.50
C ARG A 483 13.05 19.50 17.82
N TRP A 484 12.27 20.20 18.62
CA TRP A 484 10.94 20.68 18.24
C TRP A 484 10.94 21.71 17.11
N ASN A 485 11.92 22.61 17.07
CA ASN A 485 12.02 23.64 16.01
C ASN A 485 12.31 23.00 14.65
N GLU A 486 13.22 22.03 14.59
CA GLU A 486 13.51 21.29 13.35
C GLU A 486 12.30 20.45 12.89
N ALA A 487 11.57 19.86 13.83
CA ALA A 487 10.34 19.14 13.55
C ALA A 487 9.26 20.08 12.98
N GLU A 488 9.12 21.31 13.51
CA GLU A 488 8.19 22.33 13.03
C GLU A 488 8.53 22.77 11.60
N GLU A 489 9.78 23.17 11.34
CA GLU A 489 10.22 23.59 9.99
C GLU A 489 9.97 22.51 8.96
N LEU A 490 10.33 21.27 9.28
CA LEU A 490 10.11 20.15 8.37
C LEU A 490 8.63 19.89 8.13
N ASN A 491 7.79 19.96 9.19
CA ASN A 491 6.36 19.70 9.10
C ASN A 491 5.62 20.82 8.35
N VAL A 492 5.90 22.08 8.62
CA VAL A 492 5.30 23.22 7.90
C VAL A 492 5.59 23.12 6.41
N SER A 493 6.86 22.90 6.02
CA SER A 493 7.26 22.77 4.62
C SER A 493 6.52 21.64 3.88
N HIS A 494 6.32 20.49 4.52
CA HIS A 494 5.63 19.39 3.84
C HIS A 494 4.10 19.51 3.90
N MET A 495 3.54 20.11 4.97
CA MET A 495 2.11 20.41 5.06
C MET A 495 1.67 21.37 3.95
N GLU A 496 2.44 22.43 3.67
CA GLU A 496 2.16 23.32 2.54
C GLU A 496 2.18 22.59 1.21
N THR A 497 3.10 21.64 1.07
CA THR A 497 3.17 20.80 -0.14
C THR A 497 1.95 19.88 -0.25
N PHE A 498 1.56 19.20 0.82
CA PHE A 498 0.33 18.41 0.83
C PHE A 498 -0.91 19.24 0.50
N LYS A 499 -1.02 20.44 1.10
CA LYS A 499 -2.13 21.36 0.82
C LYS A 499 -2.19 21.75 -0.66
N ARG A 500 -1.05 21.97 -1.29
CA ARG A 500 -0.95 22.34 -2.72
C ARG A 500 -1.29 21.16 -3.63
N VAL A 501 -0.81 19.94 -3.29
CA VAL A 501 -0.91 18.75 -4.15
C VAL A 501 -2.25 18.03 -3.97
N HIS A 502 -2.70 17.87 -2.74
CA HIS A 502 -3.89 17.07 -2.39
C HIS A 502 -5.09 17.92 -1.96
N GLY A 503 -4.89 19.23 -1.73
CA GLY A 503 -5.92 20.09 -1.17
C GLY A 503 -5.98 20.06 0.35
N LEU A 504 -6.77 20.99 0.92
CA LEU A 504 -6.84 21.19 2.36
C LEU A 504 -7.59 20.05 3.08
N GLU A 505 -8.56 19.44 2.41
CA GLU A 505 -9.45 18.43 2.99
C GLU A 505 -8.95 16.99 2.79
N HIS A 506 -7.78 16.80 2.21
CA HIS A 506 -7.23 15.45 2.06
C HIS A 506 -6.82 14.87 3.43
N PRO A 507 -7.11 13.59 3.73
CA PRO A 507 -6.76 12.96 5.01
C PRO A 507 -5.29 13.12 5.40
N ASP A 508 -4.35 13.00 4.44
CA ASP A 508 -2.92 13.14 4.70
C ASP A 508 -2.54 14.60 5.05
N THR A 509 -3.17 15.59 4.41
CA THR A 509 -2.99 17.01 4.75
C THR A 509 -3.45 17.27 6.17
N LEU A 510 -4.63 16.77 6.53
CA LEU A 510 -5.19 16.89 7.87
C LEU A 510 -4.34 16.14 8.91
N THR A 511 -3.80 14.98 8.57
CA THR A 511 -2.87 14.24 9.43
C THR A 511 -1.59 15.02 9.67
N SER A 512 -1.04 15.65 8.64
CA SER A 512 0.13 16.53 8.77
C SER A 512 -0.15 17.75 9.65
N MET A 513 -1.34 18.36 9.52
CA MET A 513 -1.79 19.44 10.40
C MET A 513 -1.93 18.97 11.84
N ASN A 514 -2.44 17.75 12.06
CA ASN A 514 -2.54 17.13 13.40
C ASN A 514 -1.15 16.92 14.03
N HIS A 515 -0.16 16.51 13.24
CA HIS A 515 1.24 16.40 13.71
C HIS A 515 1.82 17.77 14.07
N LEU A 516 1.55 18.82 13.27
CA LEU A 516 1.98 20.18 13.56
C LEU A 516 1.36 20.69 14.89
N ALA A 517 0.08 20.43 15.10
CA ALA A 517 -0.58 20.75 16.34
C ALA A 517 0.05 20.02 17.56
N SER A 518 0.48 18.76 17.37
CA SER A 518 1.21 18.02 18.39
C SER A 518 2.60 18.61 18.67
N ILE A 519 3.28 19.15 17.64
CA ILE A 519 4.57 19.86 17.81
C ILE A 519 4.34 21.13 18.64
N PHE A 520 3.34 21.94 18.32
CA PHE A 520 2.99 23.14 19.09
C PHE A 520 2.65 22.81 20.54
N TRP A 521 1.91 21.73 20.78
CA TRP A 521 1.60 21.25 22.12
C TRP A 521 2.88 20.94 22.93
N ASN A 522 3.87 20.25 22.31
CA ASN A 522 5.14 19.94 22.97
C ASN A 522 6.03 21.17 23.20
N GLN A 523 5.90 22.21 22.36
CA GLN A 523 6.56 23.50 22.55
C GLN A 523 5.88 24.37 23.63
N GLY A 524 4.74 23.93 24.20
CA GLY A 524 3.94 24.73 25.13
C GLY A 524 3.06 25.80 24.49
N ARG A 525 3.00 25.87 23.16
CA ARG A 525 2.13 26.79 22.37
C ARG A 525 0.70 26.26 22.30
N LEU A 526 0.06 26.16 23.47
CA LEU A 526 -1.21 25.45 23.63
C LEU A 526 -2.40 26.08 22.88
N GLU A 527 -2.43 27.41 22.70
CA GLU A 527 -3.49 28.09 21.96
C GLU A 527 -3.42 27.81 20.45
N GLU A 528 -2.22 27.75 19.90
CA GLU A 528 -2.01 27.43 18.48
C GLU A 528 -2.31 25.95 18.21
N ALA A 529 -1.91 25.06 19.13
CA ALA A 529 -2.27 23.66 19.07
C ALA A 529 -3.79 23.46 19.11
N GLU A 530 -4.51 24.15 20.03
CA GLU A 530 -5.98 24.11 20.11
C GLU A 530 -6.64 24.53 18.81
N LYS A 531 -6.25 25.68 18.26
CA LYS A 531 -6.84 26.19 17.00
C LYS A 531 -6.69 25.18 15.87
N LEU A 532 -5.50 24.59 15.76
CA LEU A 532 -5.22 23.66 14.68
C LEU A 532 -5.93 22.32 14.88
N PHE A 533 -5.97 21.77 16.11
CA PHE A 533 -6.75 20.56 16.43
C PHE A 533 -8.26 20.74 16.19
N VAL A 534 -8.83 21.90 16.53
CA VAL A 534 -10.24 22.20 16.26
C VAL A 534 -10.50 22.20 14.75
N GLN A 535 -9.67 22.89 13.97
CA GLN A 535 -9.80 22.93 12.51
C GLN A 535 -9.73 21.55 11.89
N VAL A 536 -8.75 20.73 12.30
CA VAL A 536 -8.56 19.35 11.81
C VAL A 536 -9.72 18.46 12.22
N MET A 537 -10.18 18.56 13.46
CA MET A 537 -11.31 17.79 13.98
C MET A 537 -12.60 18.08 13.20
N GLU A 538 -12.91 19.35 12.94
CA GLU A 538 -14.09 19.73 12.17
C GLU A 538 -14.02 19.22 10.71
N ALA A 539 -12.84 19.29 10.10
CA ALA A 539 -12.63 18.74 8.77
C ALA A 539 -12.80 17.20 8.75
N PHE A 540 -12.20 16.47 9.71
CA PHE A 540 -12.39 15.03 9.81
C PHE A 540 -13.84 14.64 10.10
N LYS A 541 -14.58 15.38 10.95
CA LYS A 541 -16.00 15.13 11.18
C LYS A 541 -16.83 15.25 9.90
N ARG A 542 -16.52 16.23 9.05
CA ARG A 542 -17.23 16.47 7.79
C ARG A 542 -16.93 15.39 6.76
N ILE A 543 -15.66 14.99 6.62
CA ILE A 543 -15.20 14.08 5.56
C ILE A 543 -15.41 12.63 5.95
N LEU A 544 -14.97 12.24 7.15
CA LEU A 544 -14.94 10.86 7.62
C LEU A 544 -16.13 10.51 8.50
N GLY A 545 -16.79 11.51 9.03
CA GLY A 545 -17.85 11.36 10.03
C GLY A 545 -17.34 11.42 11.47
N GLN A 546 -18.28 11.63 12.37
CA GLN A 546 -18.00 11.83 13.80
C GLN A 546 -17.47 10.57 14.49
N GLU A 547 -17.84 9.40 13.99
CA GLU A 547 -17.50 8.09 14.60
C GLU A 547 -16.21 7.46 14.04
N HIS A 548 -15.60 8.09 13.03
CA HIS A 548 -14.40 7.54 12.41
C HIS A 548 -13.21 7.49 13.39
N PRO A 549 -12.41 6.40 13.42
CA PRO A 549 -11.29 6.26 14.36
C PRO A 549 -10.31 7.44 14.37
N THR A 550 -9.99 8.00 13.20
CA THR A 550 -9.10 9.16 13.07
C THR A 550 -9.72 10.42 13.66
N THR A 551 -11.03 10.66 13.45
CA THR A 551 -11.77 11.78 14.05
C THR A 551 -11.71 11.69 15.57
N LEU A 552 -11.98 10.51 16.13
CA LEU A 552 -11.95 10.25 17.57
C LEU A 552 -10.52 10.41 18.14
N THR A 553 -9.50 10.08 17.37
CA THR A 553 -8.11 10.28 17.79
C THR A 553 -7.76 11.78 17.85
N CYS A 554 -8.15 12.56 16.85
CA CYS A 554 -7.98 14.01 16.86
C CYS A 554 -8.73 14.68 18.03
N MET A 555 -9.96 14.25 18.32
CA MET A 555 -10.74 14.69 19.49
C MET A 555 -9.99 14.41 20.79
N ASN A 556 -9.36 13.25 20.92
CA ASN A 556 -8.56 12.91 22.08
C ASN A 556 -7.30 13.80 22.24
N CYS A 557 -6.64 14.16 21.14
CA CYS A 557 -5.50 15.09 21.16
C CYS A 557 -5.96 16.50 21.60
N LEU A 558 -7.08 16.98 21.08
CA LEU A 558 -7.68 18.24 21.52
C LEU A 558 -8.03 18.23 23.01
N ALA A 559 -8.62 17.14 23.51
CA ALA A 559 -8.93 16.98 24.93
C ALA A 559 -7.65 16.98 25.80
N THR A 560 -6.55 16.41 25.29
CA THR A 560 -5.26 16.46 25.98
C THR A 560 -4.71 17.88 26.04
N THR A 561 -4.91 18.67 24.98
CA THR A 561 -4.57 20.10 24.96
C THR A 561 -5.37 20.88 26.00
N TYR A 562 -6.68 20.63 26.10
CA TYR A 562 -7.51 21.23 27.16
C TYR A 562 -7.03 20.86 28.57
N ASN A 563 -6.60 19.63 28.79
CA ASN A 563 -6.00 19.22 30.06
C ASN A 563 -4.73 20.03 30.39
N SER A 564 -3.88 20.27 29.39
CA SER A 564 -2.65 21.05 29.59
C SER A 564 -2.92 22.55 29.83
N GLN A 565 -4.06 23.06 29.34
CA GLN A 565 -4.55 24.41 29.63
C GLN A 565 -5.29 24.55 30.98
N GLY A 566 -5.46 23.46 31.75
CA GLY A 566 -6.25 23.46 32.98
C GLY A 566 -7.79 23.48 32.76
N ARG A 567 -8.25 23.32 31.53
CA ARG A 567 -9.69 23.31 31.12
C ARG A 567 -10.28 21.91 31.28
N TRP A 568 -10.23 21.37 32.48
CA TRP A 568 -10.47 19.95 32.83
C TRP A 568 -11.89 19.47 32.47
N LYS A 569 -12.93 20.30 32.65
CA LYS A 569 -14.31 19.95 32.31
C LYS A 569 -14.47 19.67 30.81
N LYS A 570 -13.94 20.58 29.97
CA LYS A 570 -14.00 20.39 28.51
C LYS A 570 -13.21 19.16 28.04
N ALA A 571 -12.07 18.89 28.69
CA ALA A 571 -11.28 17.72 28.40
C ALA A 571 -12.03 16.43 28.79
N GLU A 572 -12.68 16.42 29.96
CA GLU A 572 -13.50 15.31 30.42
C GLU A 572 -14.67 15.01 29.48
N GLU A 573 -15.49 16.04 29.17
CA GLU A 573 -16.63 15.91 28.26
C GLU A 573 -16.22 15.29 26.92
N LEU A 574 -15.13 15.77 26.34
CA LEU A 574 -14.66 15.28 25.04
C LEU A 574 -14.10 13.85 25.13
N LYS A 575 -13.39 13.50 26.21
CA LYS A 575 -12.86 12.14 26.41
C LYS A 575 -13.97 11.14 26.74
N VAL A 576 -15.00 11.53 27.48
CA VAL A 576 -16.20 10.70 27.71
C VAL A 576 -16.89 10.43 26.38
N GLN A 577 -17.12 11.48 25.56
CA GLN A 577 -17.71 11.31 24.24
C GLN A 577 -16.91 10.34 23.36
N VAL A 578 -15.58 10.47 23.31
CA VAL A 578 -14.69 9.57 22.56
C VAL A 578 -14.80 8.14 23.08
N MET A 579 -14.74 7.95 24.40
CA MET A 579 -14.82 6.62 25.02
C MET A 579 -16.14 5.93 24.73
N GLU A 580 -17.27 6.61 24.95
CA GLU A 580 -18.60 6.03 24.70
C GLU A 580 -18.85 5.75 23.22
N THR A 581 -18.36 6.62 22.33
CA THR A 581 -18.46 6.37 20.89
C THR A 581 -17.63 5.13 20.50
N ARG A 582 -16.37 5.02 20.97
CA ARG A 582 -15.55 3.85 20.70
C ARG A 582 -16.17 2.57 21.28
N LYS A 583 -16.72 2.62 22.49
CA LYS A 583 -17.41 1.49 23.11
C LYS A 583 -18.63 1.02 22.28
N ARG A 584 -19.40 1.96 21.74
CA ARG A 584 -20.56 1.67 20.90
C ARG A 584 -20.17 1.10 19.52
N VAL A 585 -19.20 1.74 18.86
CA VAL A 585 -18.82 1.39 17.47
C VAL A 585 -17.89 0.17 17.41
N LEU A 586 -16.87 0.15 18.26
CA LEU A 586 -15.83 -0.87 18.24
C LEU A 586 -16.11 -2.01 19.23
N GLY A 587 -16.86 -1.74 20.28
CA GLY A 587 -17.09 -2.65 21.40
C GLY A 587 -16.19 -2.35 22.60
N LEU A 588 -16.57 -2.92 23.75
CA LEU A 588 -15.86 -2.72 25.00
C LEU A 588 -14.43 -3.30 24.96
N GLU A 589 -14.28 -4.46 24.33
CA GLU A 589 -12.99 -5.19 24.29
C GLU A 589 -12.01 -4.71 23.22
N HIS A 590 -12.36 -3.63 22.51
CA HIS A 590 -11.44 -3.10 21.49
C HIS A 590 -10.28 -2.30 22.12
N PRO A 591 -9.02 -2.48 21.65
CA PRO A 591 -7.84 -1.78 22.22
C PRO A 591 -7.99 -0.27 22.29
N LEU A 592 -8.56 0.37 21.26
CA LEU A 592 -8.79 1.82 21.25
C LEU A 592 -9.83 2.27 22.30
N THR A 593 -10.78 1.41 22.68
CA THR A 593 -11.74 1.70 23.75
C THR A 593 -11.00 1.76 25.09
N PHE A 594 -10.16 0.79 25.36
CA PHE A 594 -9.33 0.80 26.57
C PHE A 594 -8.32 1.94 26.59
N THR A 595 -7.76 2.33 25.43
CA THR A 595 -6.93 3.54 25.33
C THR A 595 -7.72 4.79 25.72
N SER A 596 -9.01 4.90 25.33
CA SER A 596 -9.86 6.03 25.72
C SER A 596 -10.14 6.04 27.23
N MET A 597 -10.41 4.86 27.81
CA MET A 597 -10.59 4.71 29.26
C MET A 597 -9.34 5.15 30.02
N ASN A 598 -8.17 4.70 29.54
CA ASN A 598 -6.88 5.12 30.12
C ASN A 598 -6.64 6.62 30.04
N ASN A 599 -6.99 7.26 28.91
CA ASN A 599 -6.85 8.70 28.74
C ASN A 599 -7.83 9.49 29.62
N LEU A 600 -9.05 9.00 29.82
CA LEU A 600 -10.02 9.60 30.75
C LEU A 600 -9.55 9.45 32.19
N GLY A 601 -9.06 8.27 32.59
CA GLY A 601 -8.47 8.03 33.90
C GLY A 601 -7.32 8.99 34.19
N SER A 602 -6.46 9.26 33.20
CA SER A 602 -5.40 10.28 33.33
C SER A 602 -5.96 11.70 33.52
N THR A 603 -7.16 12.00 33.01
CA THR A 603 -7.81 13.29 33.29
C THR A 603 -8.32 13.36 34.72
N PHE A 604 -8.96 12.31 35.22
CA PHE A 604 -9.40 12.22 36.60
C PHE A 604 -8.22 12.31 37.59
N LEU A 605 -7.11 11.65 37.24
CA LEU A 605 -5.88 11.74 38.06
C LEU A 605 -5.42 13.21 38.22
N LYS A 606 -5.39 13.98 37.14
CA LYS A 606 -5.02 15.40 37.17
C LYS A 606 -6.06 16.29 37.88
N GLN A 607 -7.28 15.86 37.97
CA GLN A 607 -8.35 16.52 38.72
C GLN A 607 -8.32 16.18 40.25
N GLY A 608 -7.44 15.26 40.70
CA GLY A 608 -7.42 14.75 42.06
C GLY A 608 -8.55 13.74 42.35
N ARG A 609 -9.21 13.22 41.35
CA ARG A 609 -10.30 12.20 41.44
C ARG A 609 -9.70 10.80 41.33
N TRP A 610 -8.86 10.45 42.29
CA TRP A 610 -8.02 9.26 42.22
C TRP A 610 -8.79 7.94 42.24
N ASN A 611 -9.93 7.87 42.96
CA ASN A 611 -10.76 6.66 43.03
C ASN A 611 -11.41 6.39 41.64
N GLU A 612 -11.93 7.42 40.97
CA GLU A 612 -12.50 7.27 39.64
C GLU A 612 -11.44 6.94 38.58
N ALA A 613 -10.20 7.44 38.76
CA ALA A 613 -9.09 7.05 37.93
C ALA A 613 -8.74 5.55 38.09
N GLU A 614 -8.72 5.05 39.34
CA GLU A 614 -8.49 3.63 39.66
C GLU A 614 -9.56 2.75 39.02
N GLU A 615 -10.87 3.13 39.14
CA GLU A 615 -11.99 2.41 38.52
C GLU A 615 -11.85 2.23 37.00
N LEU A 616 -11.19 3.17 36.33
CA LEU A 616 -10.90 3.08 34.89
C LEU A 616 -9.62 2.32 34.59
N PHE A 617 -8.54 2.50 35.36
CA PHE A 617 -7.25 1.87 35.07
C PHE A 617 -7.23 0.38 35.40
N GLU A 618 -7.89 -0.06 36.46
CA GLU A 618 -7.87 -1.45 36.91
C GLU A 618 -8.48 -2.43 35.87
N PRO A 619 -9.68 -2.18 35.31
CA PRO A 619 -10.22 -3.01 34.23
C PRO A 619 -9.35 -3.00 32.97
N VAL A 620 -8.78 -1.82 32.61
CA VAL A 620 -7.88 -1.70 31.46
C VAL A 620 -6.64 -2.56 31.63
N MET A 621 -6.02 -2.50 32.81
CA MET A 621 -4.84 -3.30 33.14
C MET A 621 -5.15 -4.80 33.11
N LYS A 622 -6.24 -5.24 33.73
CA LYS A 622 -6.65 -6.65 33.78
C LYS A 622 -6.90 -7.20 32.38
N TRP A 623 -7.61 -6.45 31.54
CA TRP A 623 -7.88 -6.85 30.15
C TRP A 623 -6.59 -6.92 29.33
N ARG A 624 -5.77 -5.86 29.37
CA ARG A 624 -4.50 -5.83 28.63
C ARG A 624 -3.56 -6.97 29.05
N LYS A 625 -3.46 -7.26 30.34
CA LYS A 625 -2.68 -8.38 30.85
C LYS A 625 -3.19 -9.73 30.33
N LYS A 626 -4.52 -9.92 30.23
CA LYS A 626 -5.15 -11.13 29.70
C LYS A 626 -4.95 -11.30 28.20
N VAL A 627 -5.13 -10.23 27.41
CA VAL A 627 -5.19 -10.29 25.95
C VAL A 627 -3.82 -10.09 25.32
N LEU A 628 -3.07 -9.10 25.79
CA LEU A 628 -1.77 -8.71 25.22
C LEU A 628 -0.59 -9.39 25.95
N GLY A 629 -0.81 -9.86 27.17
CA GLY A 629 0.26 -10.40 28.02
C GLY A 629 0.93 -9.32 28.88
N LEU A 630 1.72 -9.78 29.87
CA LEU A 630 2.38 -8.90 30.83
C LEU A 630 3.48 -8.02 30.19
N GLU A 631 4.14 -8.55 29.16
CA GLU A 631 5.29 -7.88 28.52
C GLU A 631 4.89 -6.80 27.50
N HIS A 632 3.61 -6.73 27.16
CA HIS A 632 3.15 -5.78 26.16
C HIS A 632 3.28 -4.33 26.65
N PRO A 633 3.81 -3.39 25.83
CA PRO A 633 4.05 -2.00 26.25
C PRO A 633 2.83 -1.29 26.82
N GLU A 634 1.66 -1.50 26.21
CA GLU A 634 0.43 -0.88 26.71
C GLU A 634 -0.04 -1.48 28.05
N THR A 635 0.23 -2.77 28.30
CA THR A 635 -0.03 -3.39 29.60
C THR A 635 0.83 -2.74 30.68
N LEU A 636 2.12 -2.62 30.40
CA LEU A 636 3.08 -1.97 31.32
C LEU A 636 2.72 -0.51 31.58
N THR A 637 2.23 0.22 30.57
CA THR A 637 1.75 1.59 30.75
C THR A 637 0.50 1.65 31.62
N SER A 638 -0.43 0.69 31.51
CA SER A 638 -1.62 0.64 32.37
C SER A 638 -1.27 0.35 33.81
N ILE A 639 -0.33 -0.59 34.04
CA ILE A 639 0.18 -0.91 35.39
C ILE A 639 0.86 0.34 36.01
N GLN A 640 1.64 1.06 35.21
CA GLN A 640 2.33 2.28 35.67
C GLN A 640 1.30 3.38 36.04
N ASN A 641 0.25 3.59 35.24
CA ASN A 641 -0.78 4.59 35.57
C ASN A 641 -1.51 4.23 36.88
N LEU A 642 -1.77 2.95 37.13
CA LEU A 642 -2.34 2.46 38.36
C LEU A 642 -1.39 2.66 39.54
N ALA A 643 -0.10 2.39 39.36
CA ALA A 643 0.93 2.63 40.39
C ALA A 643 1.00 4.12 40.80
N VAL A 644 1.01 5.01 39.80
CA VAL A 644 0.97 6.46 40.05
C VAL A 644 -0.31 6.87 40.83
N THR A 645 -1.45 6.24 40.49
CA THR A 645 -2.71 6.47 41.19
C THR A 645 -2.63 6.05 42.65
N TYR A 646 -2.05 4.88 42.93
CA TYR A 646 -1.81 4.40 44.28
C TYR A 646 -0.85 5.32 45.06
N GLY A 647 0.18 5.85 44.40
CA GLY A 647 1.08 6.83 45.00
C GLY A 647 0.32 8.07 45.51
N TYR A 648 -0.58 8.65 44.67
CA TYR A 648 -1.41 9.79 45.06
C TYR A 648 -2.45 9.46 46.14
N GLN A 649 -2.90 8.21 46.25
CA GLN A 649 -3.79 7.74 47.33
C GLN A 649 -3.04 7.44 48.61
N GLY A 650 -1.68 7.58 48.66
CA GLY A 650 -0.87 7.22 49.80
C GLY A 650 -0.59 5.71 49.96
N ARG A 651 -0.99 4.88 49.02
CA ARG A 651 -0.76 3.43 49.01
C ARG A 651 0.65 3.11 48.41
N LEU A 652 1.69 3.69 49.06
CA LEU A 652 3.05 3.73 48.53
C LEU A 652 3.67 2.35 48.32
N LYS A 653 3.37 1.36 49.18
CA LYS A 653 3.90 -0.01 49.05
C LYS A 653 3.34 -0.72 47.80
N GLU A 654 2.03 -0.56 47.53
CA GLU A 654 1.39 -1.13 46.35
C GLU A 654 1.87 -0.44 45.08
N ALA A 655 2.14 0.87 45.14
CA ALA A 655 2.79 1.60 44.07
C ALA A 655 4.17 1.06 43.74
N GLU A 656 5.02 0.90 44.78
CA GLU A 656 6.38 0.34 44.65
C GLU A 656 6.37 -1.04 44.00
N GLU A 657 5.53 -1.97 44.48
CA GLU A 657 5.42 -3.32 43.94
C GLU A 657 5.13 -3.30 42.43
N LEU A 658 4.19 -2.48 41.99
CA LEU A 658 3.84 -2.33 40.58
C LEU A 658 4.93 -1.66 39.76
N GLU A 659 5.59 -0.62 40.31
CA GLU A 659 6.67 0.10 39.60
C GLU A 659 7.90 -0.78 39.42
N VAL A 660 8.31 -1.55 40.45
CA VAL A 660 9.39 -2.52 40.35
C VAL A 660 9.09 -3.59 39.33
N GLN A 661 7.86 -4.16 39.33
CA GLN A 661 7.45 -5.14 38.33
C GLN A 661 7.56 -4.58 36.91
N VAL A 662 7.09 -3.35 36.67
CA VAL A 662 7.18 -2.69 35.37
C VAL A 662 8.63 -2.41 34.99
N MET A 663 9.44 -1.92 35.91
CA MET A 663 10.84 -1.62 35.66
C MET A 663 11.63 -2.87 35.25
N GLU A 664 11.52 -3.96 36.01
CA GLU A 664 12.22 -5.22 35.71
C GLU A 664 11.79 -5.80 34.37
N THR A 665 10.48 -5.76 34.09
CA THR A 665 9.94 -6.24 32.80
C THR A 665 10.44 -5.40 31.63
N ARG A 666 10.44 -4.06 31.76
CA ARG A 666 10.96 -3.17 30.72
C ARG A 666 12.48 -3.30 30.54
N LYS A 667 13.26 -3.44 31.62
CA LYS A 667 14.70 -3.73 31.53
C LYS A 667 14.97 -4.99 30.72
N ARG A 668 14.20 -6.05 30.95
CA ARG A 668 14.34 -7.32 30.24
C ARG A 668 13.90 -7.26 28.76
N VAL A 669 12.78 -6.60 28.48
CA VAL A 669 12.17 -6.59 27.13
C VAL A 669 12.75 -5.50 26.23
N LEU A 670 12.97 -4.30 26.79
CA LEU A 670 13.37 -3.10 26.04
C LEU A 670 14.85 -2.73 26.26
N GLY A 671 15.43 -3.22 27.33
CA GLY A 671 16.76 -2.82 27.79
C GLY A 671 16.72 -1.64 28.78
N GLU A 672 17.84 -1.45 29.48
CA GLU A 672 17.97 -0.40 30.52
C GLU A 672 17.93 1.02 29.95
N GLU A 673 18.46 1.21 28.76
CA GLU A 673 18.56 2.52 28.10
C GLU A 673 17.27 2.98 27.41
N HIS A 674 16.22 2.15 27.39
CA HIS A 674 14.99 2.51 26.68
C HIS A 674 14.26 3.64 27.41
N PRO A 675 13.74 4.69 26.69
CA PRO A 675 13.08 5.82 27.34
C PRO A 675 11.95 5.45 28.29
N ALA A 676 11.15 4.44 27.97
CA ALA A 676 10.10 3.97 28.86
C ALA A 676 10.64 3.28 30.13
N THR A 677 11.81 2.63 30.07
CA THR A 677 12.49 2.07 31.23
C THR A 677 13.01 3.20 32.13
N LEU A 678 13.65 4.19 31.54
CA LEU A 678 14.16 5.35 32.27
C LEU A 678 13.04 6.18 32.93
N PHE A 679 11.85 6.21 32.29
CA PHE A 679 10.69 6.91 32.84
C PHE A 679 10.13 6.21 34.08
N ILE A 680 10.01 4.88 34.11
CA ILE A 680 9.55 4.17 35.29
C ILE A 680 10.59 4.20 36.44
N MET A 681 11.87 4.14 36.11
CA MET A 681 12.94 4.30 37.11
C MET A 681 12.90 5.68 37.77
N HIS A 682 12.60 6.74 36.98
CA HIS A 682 12.40 8.08 37.49
C HIS A 682 11.24 8.13 38.52
N ASN A 683 10.06 7.56 38.15
CA ASN A 683 8.91 7.52 39.03
C ASN A 683 9.18 6.72 40.32
N LEU A 684 9.79 5.54 40.20
CA LEU A 684 10.18 4.71 41.33
C LEU A 684 11.14 5.48 42.29
N GLY A 685 12.02 6.31 41.73
CA GLY A 685 12.87 7.21 42.53
C GLY A 685 12.05 8.15 43.42
N PHE A 686 10.97 8.72 42.94
CA PHE A 686 10.03 9.54 43.71
C PHE A 686 9.30 8.70 44.77
N THR A 687 8.85 7.50 44.44
CA THR A 687 8.19 6.58 45.39
C THR A 687 9.15 6.18 46.54
N TYR A 688 10.43 5.91 46.25
CA TYR A 688 11.43 5.65 47.28
C TYR A 688 11.64 6.87 48.20
N LYS A 689 11.66 8.10 47.62
CA LYS A 689 11.76 9.32 48.41
C LYS A 689 10.58 9.47 49.37
N GLU A 690 9.35 9.27 48.90
CA GLU A 690 8.15 9.35 49.73
C GLU A 690 8.12 8.25 50.81
N LEU A 691 8.71 7.09 50.56
CA LEU A 691 8.93 6.01 51.54
C LEU A 691 10.08 6.30 52.49
N ARG A 692 10.73 7.47 52.44
CA ARG A 692 11.91 7.88 53.19
C ARG A 692 13.17 7.04 52.95
N ARG A 693 13.25 6.33 51.84
CA ARG A 693 14.44 5.57 51.40
C ARG A 693 15.32 6.44 50.50
N ILE A 694 15.88 7.51 51.10
CA ILE A 694 16.53 8.62 50.39
C ILE A 694 17.76 8.15 49.61
N ASP A 695 18.60 7.27 50.21
CA ASP A 695 19.81 6.75 49.55
C ASP A 695 19.51 5.96 48.31
N GLU A 696 18.46 5.13 48.31
CA GLU A 696 18.02 4.36 47.17
C GLU A 696 17.42 5.27 46.10
N ALA A 697 16.64 6.28 46.49
CA ALA A 697 16.09 7.29 45.59
C ALA A 697 17.22 8.05 44.86
N ILE A 698 18.23 8.52 45.56
CA ILE A 698 19.40 9.22 44.99
C ILE A 698 20.19 8.31 44.04
N SER A 699 20.44 7.06 44.45
CA SER A 699 21.16 6.09 43.62
C SER A 699 20.46 5.83 42.31
N LEU A 700 19.15 5.54 42.36
CA LEU A 700 18.34 5.26 41.18
C LEU A 700 18.22 6.49 40.25
N MET A 701 18.02 7.69 40.85
CA MET A 701 17.91 8.92 40.05
C MET A 701 19.25 9.29 39.40
N ALA A 702 20.39 9.03 40.05
CA ALA A 702 21.71 9.25 39.46
C ALA A 702 21.95 8.33 38.25
N GLU A 703 21.52 7.08 38.31
CA GLU A 703 21.54 6.15 37.18
C GLU A 703 20.68 6.66 36.02
N VAL A 704 19.46 7.11 36.30
CA VAL A 704 18.54 7.69 35.29
C VAL A 704 19.16 8.90 34.60
N VAL A 705 19.75 9.84 35.36
CA VAL A 705 20.40 11.03 34.80
C VAL A 705 21.59 10.65 33.92
N ALA A 706 22.42 9.69 34.32
CA ALA A 706 23.54 9.22 33.53
C ALA A 706 23.09 8.64 32.17
N LEU A 707 22.12 7.73 32.21
CA LEU A 707 21.60 7.07 31.01
C LEU A 707 20.85 8.03 30.07
N ARG A 708 19.99 8.92 30.63
CA ARG A 708 19.30 9.96 29.83
C ARG A 708 20.28 10.91 29.14
N SER A 709 21.31 11.36 29.86
CA SER A 709 22.32 12.27 29.34
C SER A 709 23.04 11.70 28.09
N VAL A 710 23.33 10.39 28.12
CA VAL A 710 23.97 9.69 27.00
C VAL A 710 22.98 9.47 25.84
N LYS A 711 21.75 9.06 26.14
CA LYS A 711 20.79 8.58 25.12
C LYS A 711 20.05 9.69 24.43
N ILE A 712 19.49 10.63 25.17
CA ILE A 712 18.64 11.72 24.64
C ILE A 712 19.29 13.10 24.77
N GLY A 713 20.39 13.20 25.49
CA GLY A 713 21.15 14.45 25.67
C GLY A 713 20.82 15.17 26.98
N LYS A 714 21.77 16.02 27.42
CA LYS A 714 21.65 16.79 28.67
C LYS A 714 20.60 17.90 28.61
N ASP A 715 20.34 18.41 27.40
CA ASP A 715 19.39 19.51 27.17
C ASP A 715 17.94 19.06 27.02
N HIS A 716 17.70 17.76 26.95
CA HIS A 716 16.34 17.23 26.86
C HIS A 716 15.56 17.55 28.16
N PRO A 717 14.28 17.99 28.07
CA PRO A 717 13.47 18.33 29.24
C PRO A 717 13.45 17.25 30.31
N ASP A 718 13.24 15.99 29.93
CA ASP A 718 13.20 14.87 30.88
C ASP A 718 14.54 14.65 31.59
N THR A 719 15.66 14.96 30.93
CA THR A 719 16.99 14.88 31.57
C THR A 719 17.16 15.99 32.58
N LYS A 720 16.77 17.21 32.25
CA LYS A 720 16.81 18.37 33.16
C LYS A 720 15.95 18.14 34.38
N ASP A 721 14.72 17.67 34.23
CA ASP A 721 13.80 17.34 35.32
C ASP A 721 14.41 16.31 36.29
N SER A 722 15.05 15.25 35.76
CA SER A 722 15.76 14.27 36.61
C SER A 722 17.00 14.86 37.33
N MET A 723 17.73 15.77 36.66
CA MET A 723 18.89 16.44 37.24
C MET A 723 18.48 17.37 38.40
N ASP A 724 17.38 18.12 38.21
CA ASP A 724 16.85 19.03 39.21
C ASP A 724 16.37 18.26 40.45
N ALA A 725 15.65 17.14 40.23
CA ALA A 725 15.21 16.25 41.31
C ALA A 725 16.43 15.68 42.11
N LEU A 726 17.41 15.15 41.36
CA LEU A 726 18.63 14.59 41.98
C LEU A 726 19.40 15.62 42.81
N THR A 727 19.51 16.84 42.29
CA THR A 727 20.22 17.93 42.98
C THR A 727 19.48 18.32 44.24
N ALA A 728 18.17 18.52 44.19
CA ALA A 728 17.34 18.84 45.34
C ALA A 728 17.45 17.77 46.45
N TRP A 729 17.37 16.47 46.07
CA TRP A 729 17.44 15.38 47.06
C TRP A 729 18.82 15.24 47.71
N ARG A 730 19.90 15.48 46.97
CA ARG A 730 21.27 15.51 47.54
C ARG A 730 21.47 16.65 48.50
N ASP A 731 20.87 17.80 48.25
CA ASP A 731 20.98 18.96 49.16
C ASP A 731 20.12 18.74 50.42
N GLU A 732 18.92 18.17 50.29
CA GLU A 732 18.12 17.76 51.46
C GLU A 732 18.85 16.73 52.34
N ALA A 733 19.51 15.72 51.72
CA ALA A 733 20.25 14.70 52.45
C ALA A 733 21.47 15.26 53.25
N LYS A 734 22.07 16.38 52.78
CA LYS A 734 23.17 17.06 53.50
C LYS A 734 22.69 17.86 54.71
N VAL A 735 21.42 18.29 54.72
CA VAL A 735 20.85 19.14 55.77
C VAL A 735 20.30 18.34 56.94
N VAL A 736 20.03 17.05 56.81
CA VAL A 736 19.58 16.18 57.89
C VAL A 736 20.81 15.68 58.67
N PRO A 737 21.09 16.14 59.92
CA PRO A 737 22.15 15.59 60.73
C PRO A 737 21.81 14.13 61.07
N THR A 738 22.77 13.23 60.90
CA THR A 738 22.77 11.82 61.34
C THR A 738 22.43 11.67 62.81
#